data_919a2b8fe8f5fe285a925aa58745c9cf
#
_entry.id   919a2b8fe8f5fe285a925aa58745c9cf
#
_cell.length_a   1.000
_cell.length_b   1.000
_cell.length_c   1.000
_cell.angle_alpha   90.00
_cell.angle_beta   90.00
_cell.angle_gamma   90.00
#
_symmetry.space_group_name_H-M   'P 1'
#
loop_
_entity.id
_entity.type
_entity.pdbx_description
1 polymer ?
#
loop_
_entity_poly.entity_id
_entity_poly.type
_entity_poly.pdbx_seq_one_letter_code
_entity_poly.pdbx_strand_id
1 'polypeptide(L)'
;MPARQLRRRHHLTIAAAAAAKSHATLLKSGVTSPTPWNQLLTAYSLSPLGLAAARQVFDQIPHPDAASWNSLLTAYVSAGAHPAACSLLQAMHARGLAANTFALGPALHSAAAMGCPALGTQLHSLIVKASLADNVFAATALLHMYAKCGRTSDARRVFDGMPERNTVSWNALVAGYVESGKVAPAVWLFVEMEREGLLPDEATFAALLTAVDDSSHFLMHQLHGKIVKYGSALGLIVSNAAITAYSQCGALANSRRIFDEIGNRRDLISWNAMLGAYASHGMEHEAMGFFANMMRAGGVQPDMYSFTSIISACAEHRDHGGTVIHGLVIKKGFEGVTPVCNALIAMYTRFSENCMMEDAYKCFDSLLLKDTVSWNSMLTGYSQHGLSADALRFFRCMQSEIIRTDEYAFSAALRSCSDLALLRLGRQIHGLVIHSGFASNNFVSSSLIFMYSKSGILDDAMKSFEEADKTSSVPWNSMMFGYAQHGQAQAVRNLFNEMLELKVPLDHITFVGLITACSHAGLVDEGSEILNTMETRYGIPLRMEHYACGIDLYGRAGQLDKAKELIDSMPFEPDAMVWMTLLGACRIHGNMELASDVASHLLEAEPRQHSTYVLLSSMYSGLGMWSDRAIVQREMKNKGLSKVPGWSWIEVKNEVHSFNAQDGSHPKMEEIYEMLSLLVQNFPMQLLRQETSGAIDFYKNSRGRETMLAGRSLCKQETSF
;
A
#
# COMPACT_ATOMS: atom_id res chain seq x y z
N MET A 1 -17.78 -16.06 21.10
CA MET A 1 -16.44 -15.96 21.73
C MET A 1 -16.43 -15.76 23.26
N PRO A 2 -17.35 -15.05 23.92
CA PRO A 2 -17.20 -14.81 25.37
C PRO A 2 -17.16 -16.07 26.24
N ALA A 3 -17.99 -17.08 25.95
CA ALA A 3 -18.06 -18.27 26.79
C ALA A 3 -16.83 -19.21 26.69
N ARG A 4 -16.21 -19.35 25.50
CA ARG A 4 -14.97 -20.14 25.35
C ARG A 4 -13.75 -19.37 25.86
N GLN A 5 -13.67 -18.07 25.65
CA GLN A 5 -12.60 -17.23 26.21
C GLN A 5 -12.75 -17.09 27.73
N LEU A 6 -13.97 -16.96 28.25
CA LEU A 6 -14.24 -16.98 29.67
C LEU A 6 -13.91 -18.35 30.28
N ARG A 7 -14.27 -19.47 29.63
CA ARG A 7 -13.86 -20.82 30.06
C ARG A 7 -12.34 -20.99 29.98
N ARG A 8 -11.69 -20.53 28.91
CA ARG A 8 -10.22 -20.60 28.78
C ARG A 8 -9.52 -19.71 29.80
N ARG A 9 -10.02 -18.49 30.05
CA ARG A 9 -9.54 -17.62 31.13
C ARG A 9 -9.80 -18.23 32.51
N HIS A 10 -10.96 -18.85 32.72
CA HIS A 10 -11.29 -19.51 33.97
C HIS A 10 -10.42 -20.76 34.22
N HIS A 11 -10.18 -21.58 33.20
CA HIS A 11 -9.22 -22.71 33.27
C HIS A 11 -7.78 -22.23 33.51
N LEU A 12 -7.35 -21.14 32.88
CA LEU A 12 -6.02 -20.56 33.07
C LEU A 12 -5.86 -19.94 34.47
N THR A 13 -6.90 -19.32 35.03
CA THR A 13 -6.91 -18.81 36.42
C THR A 13 -6.88 -19.94 37.43
N ILE A 14 -7.60 -21.03 37.18
CA ILE A 14 -7.55 -22.25 38.07
C ILE A 14 -6.17 -22.90 37.99
N ALA A 15 -5.58 -23.02 36.82
CA ALA A 15 -4.23 -23.55 36.63
C ALA A 15 -3.18 -22.66 37.32
N ALA A 16 -3.30 -21.32 37.22
CA ALA A 16 -2.42 -20.39 37.91
C ALA A 16 -2.54 -20.47 39.45
N ALA A 17 -3.75 -20.60 39.96
CA ALA A 17 -3.96 -20.81 41.39
C ALA A 17 -3.43 -22.13 41.90
N ALA A 18 -3.56 -23.22 41.12
CA ALA A 18 -2.96 -24.53 41.42
C ALA A 18 -1.43 -24.47 41.40
N ALA A 19 -0.84 -23.78 40.40
CA ALA A 19 0.60 -23.54 40.31
C ALA A 19 1.11 -22.74 41.53
N ALA A 20 0.41 -21.69 41.95
CA ALA A 20 0.78 -20.88 43.12
C ALA A 20 0.73 -21.74 44.44
N LYS A 21 -0.25 -22.62 44.57
CA LYS A 21 -0.37 -23.53 45.69
C LYS A 21 0.76 -24.55 45.72
N SER A 22 1.10 -25.13 44.60
CA SER A 22 2.24 -26.05 44.42
C SER A 22 3.56 -25.32 44.73
N HIS A 23 3.73 -24.07 44.28
CA HIS A 23 4.88 -23.23 44.55
C HIS A 23 5.09 -23.01 46.05
N ALA A 24 4.04 -22.59 46.76
CA ALA A 24 4.09 -22.41 48.22
C ALA A 24 4.42 -23.70 48.96
N THR A 25 3.97 -24.88 48.47
CA THR A 25 4.27 -26.17 49.03
C THR A 25 5.73 -26.55 48.83
N LEU A 26 6.29 -26.34 47.61
CA LEU A 26 7.69 -26.62 47.31
C LEU A 26 8.65 -25.78 48.15
N LEU A 27 8.32 -24.50 48.35
CA LEU A 27 9.10 -23.60 49.19
C LEU A 27 9.10 -24.04 50.67
N LYS A 28 7.96 -24.54 51.19
CA LYS A 28 7.84 -25.00 52.58
C LYS A 28 8.50 -26.36 52.80
N SER A 29 8.51 -27.25 51.80
CA SER A 29 9.03 -28.58 51.88
C SER A 29 10.56 -28.68 51.72
N GLY A 30 11.25 -27.60 51.35
CA GLY A 30 12.71 -27.59 51.17
C GLY A 30 13.22 -28.55 50.08
N VAL A 31 12.40 -28.89 49.11
CA VAL A 31 12.77 -29.83 48.01
C VAL A 31 13.88 -29.22 47.16
N THR A 32 15.01 -29.89 47.13
CA THR A 32 16.21 -29.50 46.36
C THR A 32 16.24 -30.11 44.96
N SER A 33 15.44 -31.15 44.72
CA SER A 33 15.35 -31.84 43.41
C SER A 33 14.77 -30.88 42.35
N PRO A 34 15.39 -30.73 41.15
CA PRO A 34 14.93 -29.81 40.12
C PRO A 34 13.62 -30.22 39.42
N THR A 35 13.26 -31.53 39.44
CA THR A 35 12.10 -32.06 38.69
C THR A 35 10.75 -31.40 39.05
N PRO A 36 10.36 -31.26 40.34
CA PRO A 36 9.10 -30.59 40.70
C PRO A 36 9.10 -29.11 40.34
N TRP A 37 10.27 -28.46 40.44
CA TRP A 37 10.46 -27.08 40.04
C TRP A 37 10.30 -26.87 38.51
N ASN A 38 10.83 -27.82 37.71
CA ASN A 38 10.68 -27.79 36.26
C ASN A 38 9.22 -27.94 35.83
N GLN A 39 8.44 -28.80 36.49
CA GLN A 39 7.00 -28.92 36.27
C GLN A 39 6.26 -27.60 36.61
N LEU A 40 6.64 -26.98 37.71
CA LEU A 40 6.08 -25.72 38.14
C LEU A 40 6.43 -24.58 37.15
N LEU A 41 7.68 -24.54 36.68
CA LEU A 41 8.15 -23.57 35.69
C LEU A 41 7.36 -23.69 34.38
N THR A 42 7.14 -24.92 33.92
CA THR A 42 6.31 -25.20 32.74
C THR A 42 4.84 -24.73 32.96
N ALA A 43 4.29 -25.00 34.15
CA ALA A 43 2.92 -24.57 34.48
C ALA A 43 2.77 -23.04 34.48
N TYR A 44 3.75 -22.30 35.01
CA TYR A 44 3.75 -20.84 34.98
C TYR A 44 3.96 -20.29 33.55
N SER A 45 4.80 -20.90 32.73
CA SER A 45 5.00 -20.48 31.36
C SER A 45 3.73 -20.52 30.51
N LEU A 46 2.80 -21.42 30.85
CA LEU A 46 1.49 -21.56 30.18
C LEU A 46 0.40 -20.71 30.82
N SER A 47 0.67 -19.99 31.93
CA SER A 47 -0.32 -19.22 32.69
C SER A 47 -0.36 -17.76 32.27
N PRO A 48 -1.46 -17.03 32.55
CA PRO A 48 -1.55 -15.58 32.35
C PRO A 48 -0.55 -14.76 33.18
N LEU A 49 -0.02 -15.31 34.28
CA LEU A 49 1.04 -14.71 35.09
C LEU A 49 2.42 -14.74 34.42
N GLY A 50 2.54 -15.62 33.43
CA GLY A 50 3.55 -15.60 32.38
C GLY A 50 4.99 -15.62 32.83
N LEU A 51 5.79 -14.97 32.02
CA LEU A 51 7.23 -15.01 32.00
C LEU A 51 7.89 -14.52 33.31
N ALA A 52 7.33 -13.47 33.94
CA ALA A 52 7.90 -12.93 35.19
C ALA A 52 7.83 -13.95 36.33
N ALA A 53 6.69 -14.65 36.47
CA ALA A 53 6.54 -15.70 37.48
C ALA A 53 7.43 -16.91 37.17
N ALA A 54 7.54 -17.32 35.90
CA ALA A 54 8.44 -18.39 35.49
C ALA A 54 9.92 -18.03 35.81
N ARG A 55 10.31 -16.79 35.61
CA ARG A 55 11.64 -16.31 35.95
C ARG A 55 11.89 -16.34 37.45
N GLN A 56 10.94 -15.89 38.28
CA GLN A 56 11.05 -15.94 39.73
C GLN A 56 11.20 -17.39 40.27
N VAL A 57 10.42 -18.33 39.70
CA VAL A 57 10.54 -19.74 40.03
C VAL A 57 11.93 -20.25 39.69
N PHE A 58 12.44 -19.94 38.51
CA PHE A 58 13.76 -20.36 38.07
C PHE A 58 14.87 -19.86 39.01
N ASP A 59 14.81 -18.60 39.42
CA ASP A 59 15.80 -17.97 40.31
C ASP A 59 15.77 -18.58 41.73
N GLN A 60 14.69 -19.27 42.11
CA GLN A 60 14.53 -19.99 43.39
C GLN A 60 15.00 -21.46 43.34
N ILE A 61 15.33 -21.99 42.15
CA ILE A 61 15.85 -23.36 42.03
C ILE A 61 17.26 -23.41 42.57
N PRO A 62 17.55 -24.20 43.63
CA PRO A 62 18.87 -24.22 44.24
C PRO A 62 20.00 -24.68 43.27
N HIS A 63 19.70 -25.68 42.45
CA HIS A 63 20.61 -26.27 41.46
C HIS A 63 19.86 -26.47 40.15
N PRO A 64 19.73 -25.43 39.30
CA PRO A 64 19.02 -25.54 38.03
C PRO A 64 19.80 -26.46 37.07
N ASP A 65 19.14 -27.54 36.61
CA ASP A 65 19.68 -28.49 35.63
C ASP A 65 19.41 -28.00 34.19
N ALA A 66 19.90 -28.76 33.20
CA ALA A 66 19.67 -28.42 31.78
C ALA A 66 18.19 -28.35 31.42
N ALA A 67 17.33 -29.16 32.08
CA ALA A 67 15.88 -29.12 31.82
C ALA A 67 15.24 -27.84 32.37
N SER A 68 15.72 -27.32 33.52
CA SER A 68 15.29 -26.02 34.05
C SER A 68 15.57 -24.85 33.08
N TRP A 69 16.79 -24.82 32.54
CA TRP A 69 17.21 -23.83 31.54
C TRP A 69 16.37 -23.95 30.25
N ASN A 70 16.19 -25.17 29.72
CA ASN A 70 15.42 -25.41 28.51
C ASN A 70 13.94 -24.96 28.67
N SER A 71 13.33 -25.26 29.83
CA SER A 71 11.95 -24.88 30.12
C SER A 71 11.79 -23.37 30.16
N LEU A 72 12.72 -22.66 30.83
CA LEU A 72 12.69 -21.19 30.86
C LEU A 72 12.97 -20.57 29.48
N LEU A 73 13.91 -21.13 28.73
CA LEU A 73 14.22 -20.70 27.38
C LEU A 73 13.01 -20.82 26.45
N THR A 74 12.31 -21.97 26.52
CA THR A 74 11.05 -22.18 25.78
C THR A 74 9.97 -21.20 26.21
N ALA A 75 9.87 -20.87 27.52
CA ALA A 75 8.93 -19.86 28.01
C ALA A 75 9.22 -18.45 27.41
N TYR A 76 10.49 -18.04 27.36
CA TYR A 76 10.89 -16.77 26.74
C TYR A 76 10.54 -16.71 25.26
N VAL A 77 10.80 -17.79 24.53
CA VAL A 77 10.47 -17.90 23.10
C VAL A 77 8.96 -17.83 22.86
N SER A 78 8.19 -18.59 23.64
CA SER A 78 6.72 -18.60 23.56
C SER A 78 6.09 -17.23 23.89
N ALA A 79 6.75 -16.45 24.73
CA ALA A 79 6.34 -15.09 25.07
C ALA A 79 6.84 -14.02 24.06
N GLY A 80 7.57 -14.41 23.00
CA GLY A 80 8.13 -13.48 22.01
C GLY A 80 9.35 -12.68 22.51
N ALA A 81 9.89 -12.99 23.70
CA ALA A 81 11.03 -12.28 24.28
C ALA A 81 12.37 -12.83 23.75
N HIS A 82 12.54 -12.77 22.41
CA HIS A 82 13.66 -13.39 21.71
C HIS A 82 15.06 -12.93 22.14
N PRO A 83 15.32 -11.61 22.35
CA PRO A 83 16.63 -11.16 22.84
C PRO A 83 16.98 -11.73 24.22
N ALA A 84 16.00 -11.81 25.12
CA ALA A 84 16.20 -12.36 26.44
C ALA A 84 16.42 -13.89 26.42
N ALA A 85 15.76 -14.60 25.50
CA ALA A 85 16.02 -16.03 25.26
C ALA A 85 17.47 -16.29 24.84
N CYS A 86 18.02 -15.47 23.95
CA CYS A 86 19.42 -15.56 23.51
C CYS A 86 20.41 -15.26 24.66
N SER A 87 20.11 -14.22 25.47
CA SER A 87 20.91 -13.90 26.66
C SER A 87 20.88 -15.04 27.69
N LEU A 88 19.74 -15.73 27.80
CA LEU A 88 19.60 -16.89 28.69
C LEU A 88 20.46 -18.07 28.23
N LEU A 89 20.51 -18.34 26.91
CA LEU A 89 21.39 -19.36 26.35
C LEU A 89 22.88 -19.05 26.62
N GLN A 90 23.29 -17.80 26.46
CA GLN A 90 24.65 -17.36 26.80
C GLN A 90 24.96 -17.59 28.28
N ALA A 91 24.04 -17.29 29.18
CA ALA A 91 24.18 -17.49 30.62
C ALA A 91 24.28 -18.99 30.96
N MET A 92 23.49 -19.87 30.29
CA MET A 92 23.59 -21.30 30.40
C MET A 92 24.97 -21.83 30.01
N HIS A 93 25.49 -21.34 28.85
CA HIS A 93 26.81 -21.71 28.36
C HIS A 93 27.95 -21.24 29.28
N ALA A 94 27.84 -20.00 29.78
CA ALA A 94 28.83 -19.45 30.73
C ALA A 94 28.92 -20.23 32.05
N ARG A 95 27.88 -20.98 32.44
CA ARG A 95 27.90 -21.87 33.60
C ARG A 95 28.41 -23.27 33.29
N GLY A 96 28.93 -23.49 32.08
CA GLY A 96 29.52 -24.76 31.67
C GLY A 96 28.49 -25.84 31.31
N LEU A 97 27.20 -25.50 31.20
CA LEU A 97 26.17 -26.46 30.76
C LEU A 97 26.24 -26.60 29.24
N ALA A 98 26.36 -27.85 28.77
CA ALA A 98 26.39 -28.13 27.34
C ALA A 98 25.03 -27.82 26.71
N ALA A 99 25.05 -27.06 25.63
CA ALA A 99 23.88 -26.80 24.83
C ALA A 99 23.43 -28.10 24.15
N ASN A 100 22.17 -28.49 24.36
CA ASN A 100 21.56 -29.65 23.75
C ASN A 100 20.50 -29.23 22.71
N THR A 101 19.91 -30.17 22.00
CA THR A 101 18.89 -29.90 20.97
C THR A 101 17.69 -29.11 21.50
N PHE A 102 17.30 -29.32 22.77
CA PHE A 102 16.18 -28.64 23.41
C PHE A 102 16.51 -27.17 23.78
N ALA A 103 17.77 -26.79 23.93
CA ALA A 103 18.21 -25.41 24.12
C ALA A 103 18.44 -24.73 22.79
N LEU A 104 19.05 -25.41 21.82
CA LEU A 104 19.44 -24.84 20.52
C LEU A 104 18.24 -24.62 19.62
N GLY A 105 17.22 -25.49 19.63
CA GLY A 105 16.01 -25.30 18.83
C GLY A 105 15.28 -23.97 19.09
N PRO A 106 14.88 -23.67 20.35
CA PRO A 106 14.30 -22.40 20.72
C PRO A 106 15.20 -21.18 20.42
N ALA A 107 16.52 -21.31 20.61
CA ALA A 107 17.46 -20.24 20.30
C ALA A 107 17.54 -19.94 18.79
N LEU A 108 17.56 -20.98 17.95
CA LEU A 108 17.49 -20.84 16.49
C LEU A 108 16.17 -20.23 16.04
N HIS A 109 15.06 -20.63 16.67
CA HIS A 109 13.77 -19.99 16.43
C HIS A 109 13.78 -18.48 16.77
N SER A 110 14.42 -18.13 17.89
CA SER A 110 14.59 -16.72 18.26
C SER A 110 15.44 -15.94 17.26
N ALA A 111 16.55 -16.54 16.77
CA ALA A 111 17.39 -15.93 15.73
C ALA A 111 16.60 -15.72 14.42
N ALA A 112 15.77 -16.69 14.04
CA ALA A 112 14.87 -16.61 12.90
C ALA A 112 13.84 -15.48 13.05
N ALA A 113 13.19 -15.40 14.21
CA ALA A 113 12.17 -14.39 14.51
C ALA A 113 12.74 -12.97 14.56
N MET A 114 14.00 -12.81 14.96
CA MET A 114 14.71 -11.51 14.95
C MET A 114 15.33 -11.16 13.58
N GLY A 115 15.24 -12.04 12.58
CA GLY A 115 15.91 -11.85 11.30
C GLY A 115 17.42 -11.64 11.41
N CYS A 116 18.08 -12.30 12.38
CA CYS A 116 19.51 -12.07 12.68
C CYS A 116 20.39 -13.25 12.21
N PRO A 117 20.88 -13.25 10.95
CA PRO A 117 21.72 -14.33 10.43
C PRO A 117 23.08 -14.46 11.12
N ALA A 118 23.61 -13.37 11.69
CA ALA A 118 24.88 -13.39 12.43
C ALA A 118 24.77 -14.27 13.69
N LEU A 119 23.69 -14.13 14.45
CA LEU A 119 23.42 -15.00 15.60
C LEU A 119 23.19 -16.44 15.14
N GLY A 120 22.46 -16.62 14.04
CA GLY A 120 22.22 -17.95 13.43
C GLY A 120 23.53 -18.67 13.08
N THR A 121 24.53 -17.98 12.52
CA THR A 121 25.85 -18.58 12.21
C THR A 121 26.64 -18.93 13.47
N GLN A 122 26.52 -18.16 14.55
CA GLN A 122 27.14 -18.49 15.85
C GLN A 122 26.51 -19.78 16.44
N LEU A 123 25.16 -19.88 16.40
CA LEU A 123 24.46 -21.08 16.86
C LEU A 123 24.81 -22.28 15.99
N HIS A 124 24.97 -22.12 14.67
CA HIS A 124 25.44 -23.18 13.79
C HIS A 124 26.82 -23.70 14.23
N SER A 125 27.76 -22.80 14.53
CA SER A 125 29.08 -23.17 15.04
C SER A 125 29.00 -23.95 16.35
N LEU A 126 28.08 -23.63 17.23
CA LEU A 126 27.84 -24.38 18.48
C LEU A 126 27.26 -25.75 18.20
N ILE A 127 26.37 -25.90 17.23
CA ILE A 127 25.81 -27.22 16.82
C ILE A 127 26.93 -28.15 16.33
N VAL A 128 27.84 -27.62 15.50
CA VAL A 128 28.99 -28.38 14.99
C VAL A 128 29.93 -28.77 16.12
N LYS A 129 30.27 -27.83 17.02
CA LYS A 129 31.12 -28.09 18.17
C LYS A 129 30.52 -29.09 19.17
N ALA A 130 29.21 -29.11 19.30
CA ALA A 130 28.47 -30.04 20.15
C ALA A 130 28.24 -31.42 19.49
N SER A 131 28.78 -31.66 18.27
CA SER A 131 28.55 -32.88 17.47
C SER A 131 27.09 -33.21 17.24
N LEU A 132 26.24 -32.16 17.08
CA LEU A 132 24.80 -32.27 16.86
C LEU A 132 24.42 -31.99 15.38
N ALA A 133 25.41 -31.87 14.49
CA ALA A 133 25.17 -31.58 13.07
C ALA A 133 24.34 -32.67 12.38
N ASP A 134 24.55 -33.92 12.76
CA ASP A 134 23.83 -35.08 12.20
C ASP A 134 22.46 -35.32 12.87
N ASN A 135 22.14 -34.56 13.90
CA ASN A 135 20.85 -34.67 14.56
C ASN A 135 19.74 -33.98 13.73
N VAL A 136 18.77 -34.76 13.28
CA VAL A 136 17.68 -34.31 12.40
C VAL A 136 16.91 -33.11 12.97
N PHE A 137 16.66 -33.07 14.29
CA PHE A 137 15.94 -31.94 14.93
C PHE A 137 16.77 -30.67 14.93
N ALA A 138 18.08 -30.76 15.26
CA ALA A 138 18.98 -29.61 15.24
C ALA A 138 19.19 -29.09 13.83
N ALA A 139 19.40 -29.98 12.86
CA ALA A 139 19.57 -29.64 11.45
C ALA A 139 18.29 -29.02 10.87
N THR A 140 17.11 -29.53 11.17
CA THR A 140 15.82 -28.96 10.72
C THR A 140 15.58 -27.56 11.32
N ALA A 141 15.89 -27.35 12.60
CA ALA A 141 15.78 -26.07 13.23
C ALA A 141 16.77 -25.03 12.62
N LEU A 142 17.99 -25.47 12.30
CA LEU A 142 19.01 -24.65 11.64
C LEU A 142 18.60 -24.27 10.20
N LEU A 143 18.06 -25.24 9.46
CA LEU A 143 17.51 -25.06 8.13
C LEU A 143 16.39 -24.02 8.14
N HIS A 144 15.42 -24.16 9.06
CA HIS A 144 14.33 -23.20 9.23
C HIS A 144 14.85 -21.80 9.58
N MET A 145 15.86 -21.69 10.44
CA MET A 145 16.48 -20.41 10.79
C MET A 145 17.11 -19.73 9.56
N TYR A 146 17.91 -20.46 8.77
CA TYR A 146 18.52 -19.88 7.57
C TYR A 146 17.47 -19.50 6.53
N ALA A 147 16.44 -20.32 6.34
CA ALA A 147 15.33 -20.04 5.44
C ALA A 147 14.61 -18.74 5.81
N LYS A 148 14.23 -18.58 7.09
CA LYS A 148 13.57 -17.37 7.60
C LYS A 148 14.44 -16.11 7.53
N CYS A 149 15.77 -16.26 7.60
CA CYS A 149 16.72 -15.15 7.40
C CYS A 149 17.00 -14.85 5.91
N GLY A 150 16.28 -15.45 4.95
CA GLY A 150 16.47 -15.26 3.52
C GLY A 150 17.73 -15.93 2.94
N ARG A 151 18.50 -16.65 3.76
CA ARG A 151 19.75 -17.34 3.36
C ARG A 151 19.47 -18.75 2.82
N THR A 152 18.67 -18.85 1.76
CA THR A 152 18.22 -20.12 1.18
C THR A 152 19.36 -21.02 0.69
N SER A 153 20.49 -20.45 0.25
CA SER A 153 21.68 -21.21 -0.15
C SER A 153 22.33 -21.95 1.02
N ASP A 154 22.39 -21.33 2.19
CA ASP A 154 22.93 -21.96 3.38
C ASP A 154 21.96 -22.99 3.95
N ALA A 155 20.64 -22.71 3.89
CA ALA A 155 19.60 -23.69 4.22
C ALA A 155 19.75 -24.94 3.33
N ARG A 156 19.98 -24.79 2.02
CA ARG A 156 20.21 -25.90 1.10
C ARG A 156 21.47 -26.70 1.47
N ARG A 157 22.58 -26.03 1.80
CA ARG A 157 23.82 -26.72 2.22
C ARG A 157 23.61 -27.56 3.48
N VAL A 158 22.88 -27.03 4.47
CA VAL A 158 22.54 -27.80 5.68
C VAL A 158 21.71 -29.02 5.32
N PHE A 159 20.69 -28.83 4.46
CA PHE A 159 19.82 -29.93 4.00
C PHE A 159 20.60 -31.01 3.26
N ASP A 160 21.49 -30.62 2.33
CA ASP A 160 22.31 -31.55 1.57
C ASP A 160 23.29 -32.35 2.47
N GLY A 161 23.74 -31.75 3.57
CA GLY A 161 24.60 -32.40 4.58
C GLY A 161 23.87 -33.30 5.57
N MET A 162 22.52 -33.35 5.57
CA MET A 162 21.78 -34.22 6.49
C MET A 162 21.89 -35.69 6.09
N PRO A 163 22.32 -36.59 7.01
CA PRO A 163 22.37 -38.03 6.74
C PRO A 163 20.99 -38.63 6.51
N GLU A 164 20.02 -38.21 7.30
CA GLU A 164 18.62 -38.64 7.22
C GLU A 164 17.72 -37.40 7.03
N ARG A 165 16.80 -37.50 6.09
CA ARG A 165 15.82 -36.43 5.77
C ARG A 165 14.41 -36.94 6.03
N ASN A 166 13.62 -36.15 6.76
CA ASN A 166 12.23 -36.49 7.03
C ASN A 166 11.31 -35.42 6.36
N THR A 167 10.01 -35.69 6.30
CA THR A 167 9.01 -34.76 5.71
C THR A 167 9.12 -33.36 6.29
N VAL A 168 9.44 -33.21 7.59
CA VAL A 168 9.56 -31.90 8.24
C VAL A 168 10.74 -31.10 7.69
N SER A 169 11.89 -31.73 7.44
CA SER A 169 13.06 -31.05 6.85
C SER A 169 12.81 -30.63 5.41
N TRP A 170 12.10 -31.43 4.62
CA TRP A 170 11.66 -31.05 3.27
C TRP A 170 10.70 -29.89 3.31
N ASN A 171 9.67 -29.93 4.16
CA ASN A 171 8.69 -28.86 4.30
C ASN A 171 9.34 -27.55 4.73
N ALA A 172 10.30 -27.59 5.65
CA ALA A 172 11.01 -26.40 6.10
C ALA A 172 11.82 -25.76 4.95
N LEU A 173 12.44 -26.56 4.09
CA LEU A 173 13.19 -26.06 2.94
C LEU A 173 12.25 -25.51 1.85
N VAL A 174 11.18 -26.24 1.51
CA VAL A 174 10.16 -25.80 0.55
C VAL A 174 9.56 -24.45 0.99
N ALA A 175 9.10 -24.37 2.24
CA ALA A 175 8.55 -23.12 2.80
C ALA A 175 9.57 -21.96 2.74
N GLY A 176 10.84 -22.23 3.04
CA GLY A 176 11.89 -21.22 2.95
C GLY A 176 12.14 -20.68 1.54
N TYR A 177 12.08 -21.53 0.53
CA TYR A 177 12.17 -21.08 -0.87
C TYR A 177 10.93 -20.29 -1.30
N VAL A 178 9.73 -20.73 -0.90
CA VAL A 178 8.47 -20.02 -1.15
C VAL A 178 8.49 -18.63 -0.52
N GLU A 179 8.83 -18.53 0.77
CA GLU A 179 8.92 -17.24 1.48
C GLU A 179 9.97 -16.28 0.88
N SER A 180 10.99 -16.83 0.23
CA SER A 180 12.02 -16.05 -0.48
C SER A 180 11.63 -15.71 -1.93
N GLY A 181 10.38 -15.98 -2.37
CA GLY A 181 9.89 -15.73 -3.72
C GLY A 181 10.47 -16.67 -4.80
N LYS A 182 11.15 -17.75 -4.40
CA LYS A 182 11.81 -18.68 -5.33
C LYS A 182 10.92 -19.88 -5.64
N VAL A 183 9.86 -19.66 -6.42
CA VAL A 183 8.82 -20.65 -6.72
C VAL A 183 9.40 -21.88 -7.46
N ALA A 184 10.17 -21.67 -8.53
CA ALA A 184 10.70 -22.78 -9.35
C ALA A 184 11.60 -23.75 -8.55
N PRO A 185 12.55 -23.29 -7.70
CA PRO A 185 13.28 -24.17 -6.80
C PRO A 185 12.40 -24.91 -5.78
N ALA A 186 11.34 -24.27 -5.26
CA ALA A 186 10.41 -24.91 -4.33
C ALA A 186 9.65 -26.07 -4.98
N VAL A 187 9.15 -25.86 -6.22
CA VAL A 187 8.48 -26.90 -7.01
C VAL A 187 9.45 -28.05 -7.35
N TRP A 188 10.70 -27.72 -7.70
CA TRP A 188 11.72 -28.73 -7.97
C TRP A 188 12.01 -29.60 -6.75
N LEU A 189 12.11 -28.98 -5.57
CA LEU A 189 12.26 -29.71 -4.29
C LEU A 189 11.09 -30.65 -4.00
N PHE A 190 9.87 -30.24 -4.29
CA PHE A 190 8.70 -31.09 -4.16
C PHE A 190 8.80 -32.33 -5.06
N VAL A 191 9.24 -32.17 -6.31
CA VAL A 191 9.45 -33.28 -7.24
C VAL A 191 10.61 -34.18 -6.76
N GLU A 192 11.68 -33.63 -6.19
CA GLU A 192 12.79 -34.37 -5.62
C GLU A 192 12.34 -35.20 -4.40
N MET A 193 11.51 -34.63 -3.51
CA MET A 193 10.88 -35.32 -2.38
C MET A 193 10.06 -36.53 -2.83
N GLU A 194 9.25 -36.41 -3.89
CA GLU A 194 8.49 -37.48 -4.47
C GLU A 194 9.41 -38.59 -5.04
N ARG A 195 10.55 -38.24 -5.66
CA ARG A 195 11.53 -39.17 -6.23
C ARG A 195 12.26 -39.96 -5.14
N GLU A 196 12.50 -39.37 -3.99
CA GLU A 196 13.07 -40.04 -2.82
C GLU A 196 12.04 -40.94 -2.10
N GLY A 197 10.80 -41.00 -2.59
CA GLY A 197 9.74 -41.87 -2.06
C GLY A 197 9.07 -41.34 -0.79
N LEU A 198 9.33 -40.08 -0.40
CA LEU A 198 8.67 -39.45 0.73
C LEU A 198 7.29 -38.90 0.30
N LEU A 199 6.28 -39.23 1.13
CA LEU A 199 4.92 -38.75 0.85
C LEU A 199 4.75 -37.30 1.33
N PRO A 200 4.30 -36.40 0.43
CA PRO A 200 3.91 -35.05 0.80
C PRO A 200 2.74 -35.05 1.79
N ASP A 201 2.78 -34.19 2.77
CA ASP A 201 1.71 -33.99 3.75
C ASP A 201 0.92 -32.68 3.51
N GLU A 202 -0.05 -32.39 4.39
CA GLU A 202 -0.84 -31.16 4.31
C GLU A 202 0.03 -29.91 4.39
N ALA A 203 1.11 -29.92 5.17
CA ALA A 203 2.01 -28.78 5.30
C ALA A 203 2.82 -28.54 4.02
N THR A 204 3.23 -29.61 3.32
CA THR A 204 3.90 -29.51 2.01
C THR A 204 3.01 -28.80 0.99
N PHE A 205 1.75 -29.26 0.86
CA PHE A 205 0.82 -28.65 -0.08
C PHE A 205 0.42 -27.24 0.32
N ALA A 206 0.18 -26.98 1.60
CA ALA A 206 -0.12 -25.63 2.07
C ALA A 206 1.02 -24.63 1.74
N ALA A 207 2.28 -25.03 1.96
CA ALA A 207 3.43 -24.20 1.62
C ALA A 207 3.51 -23.92 0.10
N LEU A 208 3.32 -24.93 -0.75
CA LEU A 208 3.36 -24.75 -2.20
C LEU A 208 2.20 -23.90 -2.73
N LEU A 209 1.01 -24.02 -2.14
CA LEU A 209 -0.15 -23.20 -2.53
C LEU A 209 0.03 -21.73 -2.21
N THR A 210 0.83 -21.36 -1.20
CA THR A 210 1.17 -19.97 -0.93
C THR A 210 2.15 -19.35 -1.94
N ALA A 211 2.77 -20.17 -2.79
CA ALA A 211 3.67 -19.72 -3.86
C ALA A 211 2.93 -19.40 -5.17
N VAL A 212 1.65 -19.64 -5.24
CA VAL A 212 0.81 -19.42 -6.43
C VAL A 212 0.50 -17.93 -6.55
N ASP A 213 0.68 -17.37 -7.74
CA ASP A 213 0.37 -15.98 -8.11
C ASP A 213 -0.50 -15.91 -9.37
N ASP A 214 -0.84 -14.71 -9.83
CA ASP A 214 -1.68 -14.46 -11.01
C ASP A 214 -1.17 -15.14 -12.29
N SER A 215 0.14 -15.37 -12.42
CA SER A 215 0.77 -16.01 -13.59
C SER A 215 0.78 -17.54 -13.50
N SER A 216 0.45 -18.10 -12.36
CA SER A 216 0.70 -19.50 -11.99
C SER A 216 -0.48 -20.44 -12.18
N HIS A 217 -1.45 -20.13 -13.07
CA HIS A 217 -2.64 -20.97 -13.33
C HIS A 217 -2.31 -22.43 -13.58
N PHE A 218 -1.29 -22.70 -14.40
CA PHE A 218 -0.89 -24.07 -14.73
C PHE A 218 -0.35 -24.83 -13.51
N LEU A 219 0.47 -24.16 -12.70
CA LEU A 219 1.00 -24.71 -11.44
C LEU A 219 -0.14 -25.05 -10.47
N MET A 220 -1.12 -24.15 -10.32
CA MET A 220 -2.27 -24.36 -9.45
C MET A 220 -3.05 -25.63 -9.83
N HIS A 221 -3.32 -25.85 -11.13
CA HIS A 221 -4.03 -27.05 -11.60
C HIS A 221 -3.21 -28.34 -11.37
N GLN A 222 -1.88 -28.30 -11.55
CA GLN A 222 -1.00 -29.43 -11.28
C GLN A 222 -0.98 -29.77 -9.78
N LEU A 223 -0.84 -28.76 -8.91
CA LEU A 223 -0.88 -28.96 -7.46
C LEU A 223 -2.23 -29.52 -7.01
N HIS A 224 -3.33 -29.02 -7.52
CA HIS A 224 -4.67 -29.54 -7.20
C HIS A 224 -4.80 -31.02 -7.62
N GLY A 225 -4.34 -31.40 -8.82
CA GLY A 225 -4.33 -32.79 -9.26
C GLY A 225 -3.52 -33.68 -8.33
N LYS A 226 -2.37 -33.21 -7.82
CA LYS A 226 -1.55 -33.93 -6.83
C LYS A 226 -2.26 -34.04 -5.47
N ILE A 227 -2.86 -32.94 -4.99
CA ILE A 227 -3.64 -32.91 -3.74
C ILE A 227 -4.73 -33.98 -3.75
N VAL A 228 -5.49 -34.06 -4.85
CA VAL A 228 -6.54 -35.08 -5.04
C VAL A 228 -5.91 -36.50 -5.05
N LYS A 229 -4.82 -36.68 -5.79
CA LYS A 229 -4.13 -37.97 -5.92
C LYS A 229 -3.63 -38.49 -4.56
N TYR A 230 -3.09 -37.65 -3.70
CA TYR A 230 -2.59 -38.01 -2.38
C TYR A 230 -3.67 -38.06 -1.29
N GLY A 231 -4.93 -37.79 -1.64
CA GLY A 231 -6.04 -37.78 -0.68
C GLY A 231 -6.02 -36.61 0.31
N SER A 232 -5.15 -35.61 0.11
CA SER A 232 -5.03 -34.43 0.97
C SER A 232 -6.16 -33.41 0.75
N ALA A 233 -7.03 -33.62 -0.26
CA ALA A 233 -8.16 -32.75 -0.56
C ALA A 233 -9.20 -32.66 0.57
N LEU A 234 -9.19 -33.61 1.51
CA LEU A 234 -10.07 -33.61 2.67
C LEU A 234 -9.49 -32.81 3.87
N GLY A 235 -8.23 -32.41 3.81
CA GLY A 235 -7.58 -31.61 4.85
C GLY A 235 -8.07 -30.16 4.84
N LEU A 236 -8.53 -29.66 5.98
CA LEU A 236 -9.06 -28.30 6.08
C LEU A 236 -8.00 -27.24 5.81
N ILE A 237 -6.77 -27.48 6.23
CA ILE A 237 -5.61 -26.59 6.01
C ILE A 237 -5.34 -26.42 4.51
N VAL A 238 -5.30 -27.55 3.79
CA VAL A 238 -5.03 -27.54 2.33
C VAL A 238 -6.20 -26.90 1.58
N SER A 239 -7.45 -27.20 1.99
CA SER A 239 -8.64 -26.60 1.37
C SER A 239 -8.66 -25.08 1.54
N ASN A 240 -8.35 -24.58 2.73
CA ASN A 240 -8.27 -23.12 2.99
C ASN A 240 -7.15 -22.46 2.17
N ALA A 241 -5.97 -23.09 2.09
CA ALA A 241 -4.88 -22.60 1.24
C ALA A 241 -5.25 -22.63 -0.25
N ALA A 242 -5.97 -23.66 -0.71
CA ALA A 242 -6.42 -23.76 -2.09
C ALA A 242 -7.49 -22.70 -2.46
N ILE A 243 -8.39 -22.34 -1.55
CA ILE A 243 -9.33 -21.21 -1.74
C ILE A 243 -8.54 -19.92 -2.03
N THR A 244 -7.54 -19.63 -1.21
CA THR A 244 -6.69 -18.45 -1.38
C THR A 244 -5.89 -18.50 -2.69
N ALA A 245 -5.27 -19.64 -3.01
CA ALA A 245 -4.48 -19.80 -4.23
C ALA A 245 -5.31 -19.66 -5.51
N TYR A 246 -6.52 -20.25 -5.56
CA TYR A 246 -7.42 -20.06 -6.70
C TYR A 246 -7.90 -18.61 -6.81
N SER A 247 -8.11 -17.94 -5.70
CA SER A 247 -8.44 -16.51 -5.70
C SER A 247 -7.29 -15.68 -6.31
N GLN A 248 -6.04 -15.94 -5.90
CA GLN A 248 -4.86 -15.26 -6.45
C GLN A 248 -4.70 -15.48 -7.96
N CYS A 249 -5.07 -16.66 -8.46
CA CYS A 249 -5.12 -16.94 -9.91
C CYS A 249 -6.36 -16.35 -10.63
N GLY A 250 -7.20 -15.53 -10.01
CA GLY A 250 -8.42 -15.02 -10.63
C GLY A 250 -9.54 -16.07 -10.84
N ALA A 251 -9.37 -17.30 -10.37
CA ALA A 251 -10.31 -18.40 -10.57
C ALA A 251 -11.32 -18.54 -9.41
N LEU A 252 -12.03 -17.46 -9.12
CA LEU A 252 -12.94 -17.33 -7.97
C LEU A 252 -14.05 -18.41 -7.92
N ALA A 253 -14.51 -18.87 -9.09
CA ALA A 253 -15.49 -19.96 -9.18
C ALA A 253 -14.95 -21.27 -8.58
N ASN A 254 -13.65 -21.55 -8.76
CA ASN A 254 -12.99 -22.71 -8.18
C ASN A 254 -12.79 -22.54 -6.66
N SER A 255 -12.44 -21.34 -6.19
CA SER A 255 -12.40 -20.99 -4.76
C SER A 255 -13.76 -21.29 -4.10
N ARG A 256 -14.83 -20.84 -4.74
CA ARG A 256 -16.21 -21.06 -4.25
C ARG A 256 -16.57 -22.55 -4.22
N ARG A 257 -16.22 -23.30 -5.25
CA ARG A 257 -16.48 -24.75 -5.31
C ARG A 257 -15.79 -25.49 -4.16
N ILE A 258 -14.50 -25.21 -3.91
CA ILE A 258 -13.79 -25.82 -2.79
C ILE A 258 -14.42 -25.45 -1.44
N PHE A 259 -14.80 -24.18 -1.26
CA PHE A 259 -15.52 -23.76 -0.06
C PHE A 259 -16.81 -24.53 0.16
N ASP A 260 -17.59 -24.79 -0.91
CA ASP A 260 -18.83 -25.54 -0.82
C ASP A 260 -18.58 -27.03 -0.57
N GLU A 261 -17.51 -27.63 -1.11
CA GLU A 261 -17.08 -29.01 -0.87
C GLU A 261 -16.66 -29.27 0.58
N ILE A 262 -16.10 -28.28 1.30
CA ILE A 262 -15.79 -28.39 2.74
C ILE A 262 -17.05 -28.68 3.56
N GLY A 263 -18.21 -28.19 3.15
CA GLY A 263 -19.50 -28.45 3.78
C GLY A 263 -19.57 -28.01 5.25
N ASN A 264 -20.01 -28.90 6.13
CA ASN A 264 -20.17 -28.61 7.56
C ASN A 264 -18.86 -28.51 8.35
N ARG A 265 -17.71 -28.80 7.73
CA ARG A 265 -16.37 -28.70 8.37
C ARG A 265 -15.78 -27.29 8.32
N ARG A 266 -16.47 -26.34 7.70
CA ARG A 266 -16.02 -24.94 7.56
C ARG A 266 -15.71 -24.34 8.91
N ASP A 267 -14.49 -23.82 9.05
CA ASP A 267 -14.05 -23.07 10.21
C ASP A 267 -14.01 -21.56 9.92
N LEU A 268 -13.61 -20.76 10.90
CA LEU A 268 -13.46 -19.31 10.73
C LEU A 268 -12.46 -18.95 9.63
N ILE A 269 -11.39 -19.77 9.47
CA ILE A 269 -10.37 -19.56 8.45
C ILE A 269 -10.95 -19.75 7.04
N SER A 270 -11.80 -20.80 6.85
CA SER A 270 -12.48 -21.04 5.58
C SER A 270 -13.37 -19.85 5.16
N TRP A 271 -14.14 -19.32 6.12
CA TRP A 271 -14.96 -18.13 5.88
C TRP A 271 -14.13 -16.91 5.55
N ASN A 272 -13.04 -16.65 6.30
CA ASN A 272 -12.15 -15.52 6.07
C ASN A 272 -11.41 -15.62 4.73
N ALA A 273 -10.96 -16.81 4.34
CA ALA A 273 -10.32 -17.05 3.04
C ALA A 273 -11.25 -16.69 1.87
N MET A 274 -12.52 -17.09 1.96
CA MET A 274 -13.51 -16.79 0.91
C MET A 274 -13.94 -15.30 0.92
N LEU A 275 -14.08 -14.67 2.11
CA LEU A 275 -14.31 -13.22 2.22
C LEU A 275 -13.14 -12.43 1.62
N GLY A 276 -11.91 -12.83 1.92
CA GLY A 276 -10.72 -12.24 1.32
C GLY A 276 -10.69 -12.39 -0.20
N ALA A 277 -11.13 -13.55 -0.71
CA ALA A 277 -11.25 -13.80 -2.14
C ALA A 277 -12.24 -12.85 -2.83
N TYR A 278 -13.42 -12.61 -2.24
CA TYR A 278 -14.37 -11.64 -2.77
C TYR A 278 -13.83 -10.20 -2.68
N ALA A 279 -13.17 -9.85 -1.57
CA ALA A 279 -12.60 -8.52 -1.37
C ALA A 279 -11.50 -8.20 -2.41
N SER A 280 -10.59 -9.15 -2.69
CA SER A 280 -9.51 -8.96 -3.66
C SER A 280 -9.99 -8.82 -5.12
N HIS A 281 -11.23 -9.23 -5.41
CA HIS A 281 -11.83 -9.13 -6.75
C HIS A 281 -12.87 -8.00 -6.85
N GLY A 282 -12.98 -7.14 -5.83
CA GLY A 282 -13.93 -6.01 -5.84
C GLY A 282 -15.41 -6.44 -5.86
N MET A 283 -15.74 -7.66 -5.43
CA MET A 283 -17.11 -8.19 -5.47
C MET A 283 -17.86 -7.87 -4.17
N GLU A 284 -18.24 -6.61 -4.00
CA GLU A 284 -18.87 -6.11 -2.77
C GLU A 284 -20.18 -6.81 -2.45
N HIS A 285 -21.11 -6.93 -3.41
CA HIS A 285 -22.42 -7.50 -3.18
C HIS A 285 -22.33 -8.97 -2.73
N GLU A 286 -21.46 -9.76 -3.39
CA GLU A 286 -21.21 -11.14 -3.03
C GLU A 286 -20.56 -11.26 -1.66
N ALA A 287 -19.59 -10.41 -1.35
CA ALA A 287 -18.94 -10.35 -0.05
C ALA A 287 -19.94 -10.04 1.08
N MET A 288 -20.81 -9.04 0.87
CA MET A 288 -21.87 -8.67 1.83
C MET A 288 -22.87 -9.79 2.05
N GLY A 289 -23.35 -10.43 0.96
CA GLY A 289 -24.24 -11.58 1.03
C GLY A 289 -23.59 -12.77 1.75
N PHE A 290 -22.33 -13.01 1.45
CA PHE A 290 -21.55 -14.08 2.07
C PHE A 290 -21.29 -13.82 3.57
N PHE A 291 -20.92 -12.61 3.94
CA PHE A 291 -20.78 -12.20 5.35
C PHE A 291 -22.09 -12.31 6.12
N ALA A 292 -23.22 -11.93 5.53
CA ALA A 292 -24.53 -12.11 6.12
C ALA A 292 -24.87 -13.60 6.35
N ASN A 293 -24.49 -14.50 5.43
CA ASN A 293 -24.64 -15.94 5.58
C ASN A 293 -23.75 -16.49 6.71
N MET A 294 -22.49 -16.02 6.82
CA MET A 294 -21.62 -16.35 7.95
C MET A 294 -22.26 -15.98 9.30
N MET A 295 -22.86 -14.80 9.37
CA MET A 295 -23.56 -14.34 10.60
C MET A 295 -24.79 -15.21 10.95
N ARG A 296 -25.53 -15.69 9.94
CA ARG A 296 -26.72 -16.55 10.12
C ARG A 296 -26.36 -18.00 10.47
N ALA A 297 -25.24 -18.50 9.99
CA ALA A 297 -24.81 -19.90 10.22
C ALA A 297 -24.63 -20.26 11.70
N GLY A 298 -24.53 -19.26 12.60
CA GLY A 298 -24.63 -19.41 14.06
C GLY A 298 -23.49 -20.15 14.76
N GLY A 299 -22.69 -20.91 14.03
CA GLY A 299 -21.57 -21.69 14.58
C GLY A 299 -20.23 -20.96 14.63
N VAL A 300 -20.07 -19.91 13.81
CA VAL A 300 -18.84 -19.16 13.64
C VAL A 300 -19.12 -17.67 13.90
N GLN A 301 -18.35 -17.06 14.80
CA GLN A 301 -18.45 -15.61 15.05
C GLN A 301 -17.35 -14.90 14.27
N PRO A 302 -17.68 -13.81 13.54
CA PRO A 302 -16.69 -12.98 12.87
C PRO A 302 -15.62 -12.48 13.84
N ASP A 303 -14.39 -12.44 13.35
CA ASP A 303 -13.24 -11.89 14.04
C ASP A 303 -12.72 -10.62 13.35
N MET A 304 -11.58 -10.12 13.80
CA MET A 304 -10.97 -8.94 13.20
C MET A 304 -10.64 -9.14 11.72
N TYR A 305 -10.27 -10.34 11.29
CA TYR A 305 -9.95 -10.65 9.89
C TYR A 305 -11.21 -10.68 9.01
N SER A 306 -12.32 -11.21 9.54
CA SER A 306 -13.62 -11.15 8.87
C SER A 306 -14.04 -9.70 8.61
N PHE A 307 -13.90 -8.83 9.63
CA PHE A 307 -14.25 -7.42 9.49
C PHE A 307 -13.30 -6.68 8.55
N THR A 308 -11.99 -6.90 8.63
CA THR A 308 -11.04 -6.25 7.71
C THR A 308 -11.33 -6.63 6.25
N SER A 309 -11.61 -7.90 5.97
CA SER A 309 -11.92 -8.35 4.61
C SER A 309 -13.20 -7.72 4.05
N ILE A 310 -14.29 -7.70 4.85
CA ILE A 310 -15.55 -7.11 4.36
C ILE A 310 -15.47 -5.58 4.21
N ILE A 311 -14.75 -4.87 5.09
CA ILE A 311 -14.51 -3.44 4.98
C ILE A 311 -13.69 -3.14 3.72
N SER A 312 -12.66 -3.96 3.43
CA SER A 312 -11.87 -3.82 2.20
C SER A 312 -12.70 -4.03 0.94
N ALA A 313 -13.64 -4.99 0.94
CA ALA A 313 -14.57 -5.19 -0.17
C ALA A 313 -15.47 -3.97 -0.40
N CYS A 314 -15.98 -3.36 0.67
CA CYS A 314 -16.83 -2.17 0.60
C CYS A 314 -16.06 -0.89 0.21
N ALA A 315 -14.73 -0.90 0.26
CA ALA A 315 -13.92 0.27 -0.09
C ALA A 315 -13.78 0.49 -1.60
N GLU A 316 -14.14 -0.49 -2.44
CA GLU A 316 -14.05 -0.41 -3.91
C GLU A 316 -15.25 0.34 -4.53
N HIS A 317 -16.42 0.28 -3.89
CA HIS A 317 -17.66 0.88 -4.39
C HIS A 317 -18.19 1.95 -3.44
N ARG A 318 -18.87 2.98 -4.01
CA ARG A 318 -19.38 4.15 -3.27
C ARG A 318 -20.74 3.90 -2.59
N ASP A 319 -21.14 2.65 -2.39
CA ASP A 319 -22.42 2.31 -1.78
C ASP A 319 -22.38 2.44 -0.25
N HIS A 320 -23.54 2.59 0.37
CA HIS A 320 -23.67 2.74 1.84
C HIS A 320 -23.30 1.47 2.64
N GLY A 321 -22.86 0.40 1.97
CA GLY A 321 -22.44 -0.87 2.59
C GLY A 321 -21.41 -0.69 3.69
N GLY A 322 -20.39 0.13 3.43
CA GLY A 322 -19.31 0.39 4.39
C GLY A 322 -19.78 1.01 5.72
N THR A 323 -20.73 1.95 5.69
CA THR A 323 -21.27 2.58 6.91
C THR A 323 -22.11 1.61 7.73
N VAL A 324 -22.81 0.69 7.09
CA VAL A 324 -23.56 -0.39 7.77
C VAL A 324 -22.60 -1.35 8.48
N ILE A 325 -21.49 -1.73 7.80
CA ILE A 325 -20.45 -2.57 8.41
C ILE A 325 -19.78 -1.86 9.58
N HIS A 326 -19.51 -0.55 9.48
CA HIS A 326 -18.98 0.23 10.62
C HIS A 326 -19.94 0.16 11.84
N GLY A 327 -21.24 0.33 11.63
CA GLY A 327 -22.23 0.14 12.70
C GLY A 327 -22.19 -1.26 13.33
N LEU A 328 -21.93 -2.31 12.54
CA LEU A 328 -21.75 -3.68 13.05
C LEU A 328 -20.43 -3.84 13.81
N VAL A 329 -19.34 -3.21 13.40
CA VAL A 329 -18.04 -3.19 14.10
C VAL A 329 -18.23 -2.63 15.50
N ILE A 330 -18.91 -1.47 15.65
CA ILE A 330 -19.22 -0.87 16.94
C ILE A 330 -20.08 -1.83 17.77
N LYS A 331 -21.18 -2.34 17.21
CA LYS A 331 -22.11 -3.25 17.93
C LYS A 331 -21.44 -4.53 18.41
N LYS A 332 -20.42 -5.01 17.71
CA LYS A 332 -19.67 -6.24 18.06
C LYS A 332 -18.46 -5.97 18.95
N GLY A 333 -18.16 -4.70 19.27
CA GLY A 333 -17.06 -4.31 20.16
C GLY A 333 -15.68 -4.43 19.53
N PHE A 334 -15.56 -4.26 18.22
CA PHE A 334 -14.28 -4.20 17.50
C PHE A 334 -13.80 -2.77 17.27
N GLU A 335 -14.52 -1.78 17.76
CA GLU A 335 -14.08 -0.38 17.81
C GLU A 335 -12.80 -0.29 18.67
N GLY A 336 -11.76 0.36 18.14
CA GLY A 336 -10.46 0.43 18.79
C GLY A 336 -9.53 -0.77 18.55
N VAL A 337 -9.97 -1.78 17.78
CA VAL A 337 -9.08 -2.86 17.29
C VAL A 337 -8.29 -2.35 16.10
N THR A 338 -6.99 -2.15 16.27
CA THR A 338 -6.12 -1.46 15.28
C THR A 338 -6.27 -1.94 13.84
N PRO A 339 -6.22 -3.26 13.49
CA PRO A 339 -6.42 -3.69 12.10
C PRO A 339 -7.79 -3.33 11.51
N VAL A 340 -8.84 -3.38 12.33
CA VAL A 340 -10.22 -3.06 11.88
C VAL A 340 -10.36 -1.55 11.66
N CYS A 341 -9.85 -0.73 12.59
CA CYS A 341 -9.85 0.72 12.45
C CYS A 341 -9.00 1.17 11.25
N ASN A 342 -7.83 0.55 11.01
CA ASN A 342 -7.01 0.85 9.84
C ASN A 342 -7.77 0.56 8.53
N ALA A 343 -8.52 -0.54 8.48
CA ALA A 343 -9.38 -0.86 7.33
C ALA A 343 -10.51 0.17 7.16
N LEU A 344 -11.16 0.61 8.26
CA LEU A 344 -12.19 1.67 8.22
C LEU A 344 -11.61 3.01 7.75
N ILE A 345 -10.45 3.40 8.26
CA ILE A 345 -9.75 4.61 7.82
C ILE A 345 -9.48 4.52 6.32
N ALA A 346 -8.89 3.41 5.85
CA ALA A 346 -8.61 3.20 4.42
C ALA A 346 -9.88 3.23 3.56
N MET A 347 -10.99 2.69 4.04
CA MET A 347 -12.28 2.75 3.36
C MET A 347 -12.80 4.19 3.27
N TYR A 348 -12.86 4.91 4.39
CA TYR A 348 -13.35 6.29 4.40
C TYR A 348 -12.47 7.24 3.59
N THR A 349 -11.16 7.01 3.57
CA THR A 349 -10.21 7.83 2.78
C THR A 349 -10.27 7.55 1.28
N ARG A 350 -10.91 6.47 0.81
CA ARG A 350 -11.16 6.22 -0.62
C ARG A 350 -12.40 6.93 -1.17
N PHE A 351 -13.35 7.28 -0.31
CA PHE A 351 -14.55 8.01 -0.73
C PHE A 351 -14.26 9.50 -0.93
N SER A 352 -14.69 10.05 -2.06
CA SER A 352 -14.35 11.42 -2.48
C SER A 352 -15.12 12.55 -1.78
N GLU A 353 -15.96 12.25 -0.80
CA GLU A 353 -16.74 13.24 -0.07
C GLU A 353 -15.97 13.74 1.16
N ASN A 354 -15.84 15.06 1.31
CA ASN A 354 -15.09 15.68 2.42
C ASN A 354 -15.60 15.28 3.82
N CYS A 355 -16.90 14.97 3.96
CA CYS A 355 -17.46 14.51 5.24
C CYS A 355 -16.91 13.15 5.68
N MET A 356 -16.45 12.30 4.76
CA MET A 356 -15.89 10.99 5.07
C MET A 356 -14.49 11.07 5.72
N MET A 357 -13.73 12.16 5.46
CA MET A 357 -12.45 12.38 6.14
C MET A 357 -12.62 12.66 7.65
N GLU A 358 -13.73 13.26 8.05
CA GLU A 358 -14.05 13.43 9.49
C GLU A 358 -14.33 12.09 10.16
N ASP A 359 -15.01 11.17 9.47
CA ASP A 359 -15.29 9.84 10.00
C ASP A 359 -14.01 8.98 10.02
N ALA A 360 -13.13 9.09 9.03
CA ALA A 360 -11.80 8.51 9.08
C ALA A 360 -11.00 9.01 10.30
N TYR A 361 -11.05 10.32 10.56
CA TYR A 361 -10.38 10.91 11.72
C TYR A 361 -10.97 10.42 13.06
N LYS A 362 -12.28 10.27 13.17
CA LYS A 362 -12.94 9.70 14.36
C LYS A 362 -12.46 8.27 14.62
N CYS A 363 -12.36 7.44 13.57
CA CYS A 363 -11.80 6.08 13.70
C CYS A 363 -10.34 6.12 14.15
N PHE A 364 -9.52 7.03 13.61
CA PHE A 364 -8.14 7.20 14.03
C PHE A 364 -8.03 7.67 15.48
N ASP A 365 -8.87 8.61 15.91
CA ASP A 365 -8.85 9.15 17.27
C ASP A 365 -9.30 8.12 18.31
N SER A 366 -10.22 7.21 17.96
CA SER A 366 -10.67 6.12 18.82
C SER A 366 -9.59 5.07 19.14
N LEU A 367 -8.48 5.04 18.39
CA LEU A 367 -7.39 4.10 18.61
C LEU A 367 -6.60 4.43 19.87
N LEU A 368 -6.50 3.46 20.78
CA LEU A 368 -5.65 3.55 21.98
C LEU A 368 -4.17 3.50 21.63
N LEU A 369 -3.82 2.66 20.65
CA LEU A 369 -2.45 2.52 20.14
C LEU A 369 -2.48 2.73 18.63
N LYS A 370 -1.93 3.85 18.21
CA LYS A 370 -1.81 4.22 16.81
C LYS A 370 -0.51 3.67 16.26
N ASP A 371 -0.58 2.74 15.31
CA ASP A 371 0.59 2.19 14.64
C ASP A 371 0.97 3.01 13.39
N THR A 372 2.10 2.69 12.79
CA THR A 372 2.57 3.37 11.56
C THR A 372 1.55 3.29 10.43
N VAL A 373 0.80 2.17 10.34
CA VAL A 373 -0.23 1.98 9.30
C VAL A 373 -1.39 2.96 9.50
N SER A 374 -1.83 3.17 10.75
CA SER A 374 -2.88 4.15 11.08
C SER A 374 -2.50 5.56 10.63
N TRP A 375 -1.27 5.99 10.93
CA TRP A 375 -0.76 7.29 10.54
C TRP A 375 -0.63 7.43 9.02
N ASN A 376 -0.08 6.42 8.35
CA ASN A 376 0.09 6.42 6.90
C ASN A 376 -1.25 6.44 6.15
N SER A 377 -2.25 5.70 6.62
CA SER A 377 -3.58 5.70 6.03
C SER A 377 -4.23 7.08 6.07
N MET A 378 -4.12 7.78 7.21
CA MET A 378 -4.62 9.15 7.34
C MET A 378 -3.83 10.15 6.48
N LEU A 379 -2.49 10.07 6.49
CA LEU A 379 -1.63 10.93 5.67
C LEU A 379 -1.94 10.80 4.19
N THR A 380 -2.04 9.55 3.72
CA THR A 380 -2.37 9.25 2.33
C THR A 380 -3.77 9.74 1.98
N GLY A 381 -4.73 9.54 2.89
CA GLY A 381 -6.09 10.03 2.72
C GLY A 381 -6.15 11.56 2.56
N TYR A 382 -5.54 12.32 3.45
CA TYR A 382 -5.46 13.78 3.32
C TYR A 382 -4.80 14.23 2.02
N SER A 383 -3.69 13.58 1.65
CA SER A 383 -2.96 13.90 0.41
C SER A 383 -3.79 13.61 -0.84
N GLN A 384 -4.50 12.47 -0.90
CA GLN A 384 -5.34 12.09 -2.04
C GLN A 384 -6.58 12.98 -2.21
N HIS A 385 -7.13 13.49 -1.11
CA HIS A 385 -8.25 14.43 -1.13
C HIS A 385 -7.84 15.88 -1.40
N GLY A 386 -6.56 16.15 -1.69
CA GLY A 386 -6.05 17.51 -1.91
C GLY A 386 -6.02 18.37 -0.64
N LEU A 387 -6.22 17.76 0.55
CA LEU A 387 -6.11 18.42 1.84
C LEU A 387 -4.65 18.47 2.30
N SER A 388 -3.78 18.93 1.40
CA SER A 388 -2.32 18.86 1.54
C SER A 388 -1.80 19.62 2.77
N ALA A 389 -2.47 20.71 3.18
CA ALA A 389 -2.11 21.45 4.40
C ALA A 389 -2.34 20.61 5.66
N ASP A 390 -3.47 19.88 5.72
CA ASP A 390 -3.80 19.01 6.84
C ASP A 390 -2.89 17.78 6.86
N ALA A 391 -2.56 17.21 5.70
CA ALA A 391 -1.55 16.15 5.58
C ALA A 391 -0.20 16.56 6.19
N LEU A 392 0.29 17.76 5.89
CA LEU A 392 1.56 18.27 6.43
C LEU A 392 1.48 18.54 7.94
N ARG A 393 0.34 19.04 8.45
CA ARG A 393 0.12 19.17 9.90
C ARG A 393 0.15 17.80 10.57
N PHE A 394 -0.50 16.83 9.97
CA PHE A 394 -0.58 15.46 10.47
C PHE A 394 0.79 14.77 10.46
N PHE A 395 1.58 14.96 9.40
CA PHE A 395 2.96 14.50 9.33
C PHE A 395 3.82 15.08 10.46
N ARG A 396 3.67 16.36 10.78
CA ARG A 396 4.37 17.01 11.89
C ARG A 396 3.94 16.39 13.24
N CYS A 397 2.65 16.11 13.43
CA CYS A 397 2.16 15.41 14.62
C CYS A 397 2.77 14.00 14.75
N MET A 398 2.83 13.23 13.66
CA MET A 398 3.47 11.90 13.64
C MET A 398 4.93 11.98 14.10
N GLN A 399 5.68 13.00 13.67
CA GLN A 399 7.07 13.20 14.11
C GLN A 399 7.18 13.58 15.59
N SER A 400 6.24 14.39 16.12
CA SER A 400 6.22 14.78 17.55
C SER A 400 5.92 13.60 18.48
N GLU A 401 5.15 12.62 18.02
CA GLU A 401 4.85 11.38 18.74
C GLU A 401 5.99 10.34 18.64
N ILE A 402 7.12 10.69 18.03
CA ILE A 402 8.32 9.83 17.86
C ILE A 402 7.99 8.51 17.13
N ILE A 403 6.98 8.52 16.28
CA ILE A 403 6.62 7.37 15.46
C ILE A 403 7.59 7.29 14.29
N ARG A 404 8.11 6.08 14.03
CA ARG A 404 9.05 5.85 12.94
C ARG A 404 8.38 6.18 11.60
N THR A 405 8.91 7.18 10.93
CA THR A 405 8.50 7.55 9.58
C THR A 405 9.04 6.54 8.58
N ASP A 406 8.21 6.07 7.69
CA ASP A 406 8.55 5.15 6.62
C ASP A 406 8.41 5.79 5.22
N GLU A 407 8.63 5.00 4.17
CA GLU A 407 8.56 5.46 2.79
C GLU A 407 7.19 6.01 2.39
N TYR A 408 6.10 5.49 2.93
CA TYR A 408 4.74 5.94 2.62
C TYR A 408 4.46 7.31 3.21
N ALA A 409 4.86 7.52 4.47
CA ALA A 409 4.70 8.81 5.14
C ALA A 409 5.53 9.91 4.45
N PHE A 410 6.80 9.62 4.08
CA PHE A 410 7.64 10.56 3.34
C PHE A 410 7.04 10.90 1.97
N SER A 411 6.57 9.89 1.22
CA SER A 411 5.98 10.10 -0.10
C SER A 411 4.72 10.96 -0.03
N ALA A 412 3.82 10.71 0.94
CA ALA A 412 2.60 11.50 1.13
C ALA A 412 2.92 12.96 1.52
N ALA A 413 3.90 13.17 2.40
CA ALA A 413 4.32 14.50 2.81
C ALA A 413 5.00 15.27 1.66
N LEU A 414 5.87 14.63 0.88
CA LEU A 414 6.51 15.24 -0.31
C LEU A 414 5.49 15.58 -1.39
N ARG A 415 4.51 14.69 -1.64
CA ARG A 415 3.41 14.97 -2.56
C ARG A 415 2.61 16.19 -2.11
N SER A 416 2.29 16.28 -0.82
CA SER A 416 1.57 17.43 -0.25
C SER A 416 2.40 18.73 -0.36
N CYS A 417 3.73 18.67 -0.20
CA CYS A 417 4.61 19.80 -0.48
C CYS A 417 4.57 20.22 -1.95
N SER A 418 4.49 19.25 -2.85
CA SER A 418 4.39 19.47 -4.29
C SER A 418 3.09 20.16 -4.67
N ASP A 419 1.96 19.73 -4.10
CA ASP A 419 0.64 20.29 -4.37
C ASP A 419 0.51 21.75 -3.88
N LEU A 420 1.17 22.07 -2.78
CA LEU A 420 1.20 23.42 -2.20
C LEU A 420 2.42 24.27 -2.66
N ALA A 421 3.26 23.74 -3.54
CA ALA A 421 4.51 24.36 -3.99
C ALA A 421 5.42 24.84 -2.84
N LEU A 422 5.48 24.09 -1.73
CA LEU A 422 6.25 24.41 -0.52
C LEU A 422 7.70 23.90 -0.62
N LEU A 423 8.51 24.51 -1.46
CA LEU A 423 9.89 24.10 -1.73
C LEU A 423 10.74 24.02 -0.47
N ARG A 424 10.63 25.00 0.43
CA ARG A 424 11.45 25.06 1.65
C ARG A 424 11.14 23.90 2.59
N LEU A 425 9.87 23.59 2.80
CA LEU A 425 9.47 22.45 3.60
C LEU A 425 9.84 21.13 2.92
N GLY A 426 9.68 21.05 1.59
CA GLY A 426 10.14 19.90 0.80
C GLY A 426 11.63 19.60 0.98
N ARG A 427 12.48 20.65 1.00
CA ARG A 427 13.93 20.51 1.31
C ARG A 427 14.20 20.05 2.75
N GLN A 428 13.41 20.50 3.72
CA GLN A 428 13.53 20.01 5.10
C GLN A 428 13.19 18.53 5.20
N ILE A 429 12.09 18.10 4.53
CA ILE A 429 11.70 16.69 4.47
C ILE A 429 12.77 15.87 3.72
N HIS A 430 13.36 16.40 2.64
CA HIS A 430 14.48 15.76 1.95
C HIS A 430 15.67 15.51 2.91
N GLY A 431 16.03 16.48 3.75
CA GLY A 431 17.04 16.29 4.78
C GLY A 431 16.71 15.16 5.77
N LEU A 432 15.42 15.03 6.15
CA LEU A 432 14.96 13.91 6.98
C LEU A 432 15.04 12.57 6.26
N VAL A 433 14.71 12.52 4.97
CA VAL A 433 14.82 11.33 4.10
C VAL A 433 16.27 10.83 4.07
N ILE A 434 17.23 11.72 3.85
CA ILE A 434 18.68 11.38 3.85
C ILE A 434 19.08 10.84 5.23
N HIS A 435 18.72 11.53 6.31
CA HIS A 435 19.07 11.12 7.67
C HIS A 435 18.47 9.76 8.05
N SER A 436 17.29 9.45 7.55
CA SER A 436 16.58 8.19 7.80
C SER A 436 17.00 7.04 6.88
N GLY A 437 17.86 7.29 5.88
CA GLY A 437 18.39 6.30 4.95
C GLY A 437 17.43 5.88 3.84
N PHE A 438 16.41 6.70 3.51
CA PHE A 438 15.43 6.40 2.46
C PHE A 438 15.74 7.06 1.11
N ALA A 439 16.89 7.72 0.94
CA ALA A 439 17.22 8.45 -0.28
C ALA A 439 17.21 7.56 -1.55
N SER A 440 17.63 6.30 -1.45
CA SER A 440 17.63 5.33 -2.54
C SER A 440 16.32 4.52 -2.68
N ASN A 441 15.34 4.73 -1.81
CA ASN A 441 14.05 4.04 -1.91
C ASN A 441 13.25 4.60 -3.10
N ASN A 442 12.78 3.74 -4.01
CA ASN A 442 12.14 4.14 -5.27
C ASN A 442 10.87 5.00 -5.08
N PHE A 443 10.06 4.76 -4.06
CA PHE A 443 8.87 5.56 -3.78
C PHE A 443 9.21 6.96 -3.29
N VAL A 444 10.21 7.06 -2.42
CA VAL A 444 10.64 8.33 -1.84
C VAL A 444 11.40 9.17 -2.85
N SER A 445 12.35 8.58 -3.58
CA SER A 445 13.12 9.27 -4.62
C SER A 445 12.21 9.81 -5.73
N SER A 446 11.22 9.02 -6.16
CA SER A 446 10.22 9.47 -7.15
C SER A 446 9.40 10.65 -6.65
N SER A 447 9.01 10.63 -5.36
CA SER A 447 8.26 11.74 -4.74
C SER A 447 9.13 12.98 -4.59
N LEU A 448 10.44 12.84 -4.34
CA LEU A 448 11.41 13.95 -4.32
C LEU A 448 11.58 14.56 -5.72
N ILE A 449 11.79 13.72 -6.73
CA ILE A 449 11.89 14.15 -8.13
C ILE A 449 10.63 14.92 -8.53
N PHE A 450 9.45 14.38 -8.23
CA PHE A 450 8.18 15.03 -8.52
C PHE A 450 8.03 16.38 -7.79
N MET A 451 8.38 16.44 -6.50
CA MET A 451 8.32 17.66 -5.69
C MET A 451 9.23 18.76 -6.25
N TYR A 452 10.48 18.43 -6.59
CA TYR A 452 11.41 19.40 -7.17
C TYR A 452 10.99 19.83 -8.57
N SER A 453 10.52 18.90 -9.40
CA SER A 453 10.02 19.19 -10.75
C SER A 453 8.82 20.12 -10.71
N LYS A 454 7.84 19.87 -9.85
CA LYS A 454 6.67 20.74 -9.65
C LYS A 454 7.04 22.11 -9.10
N SER A 455 8.11 22.20 -8.31
CA SER A 455 8.65 23.46 -7.80
C SER A 455 9.55 24.19 -8.82
N GLY A 456 9.74 23.65 -10.02
CA GLY A 456 10.57 24.25 -11.08
C GLY A 456 12.07 24.10 -10.90
N ILE A 457 12.53 23.29 -9.96
CA ILE A 457 13.96 23.11 -9.64
C ILE A 457 14.45 21.77 -10.23
N LEU A 458 14.59 21.73 -11.54
CA LEU A 458 14.97 20.51 -12.27
C LEU A 458 16.37 20.00 -11.92
N ASP A 459 17.30 20.89 -11.53
CA ASP A 459 18.66 20.49 -11.12
C ASP A 459 18.66 19.66 -9.84
N ASP A 460 17.83 20.03 -8.84
CA ASP A 460 17.71 19.26 -7.60
C ASP A 460 16.88 17.96 -7.83
N ALA A 461 15.94 18.00 -8.78
CA ALA A 461 15.23 16.80 -9.23
C ALA A 461 16.21 15.80 -9.86
N MET A 462 17.13 16.27 -10.73
CA MET A 462 18.16 15.44 -11.36
C MET A 462 19.13 14.84 -10.33
N LYS A 463 19.57 15.60 -9.34
CA LYS A 463 20.39 15.06 -8.23
C LYS A 463 19.66 13.93 -7.49
N SER A 464 18.38 14.13 -7.15
CA SER A 464 17.59 13.09 -6.50
C SER A 464 17.41 11.86 -7.39
N PHE A 465 17.36 12.03 -8.72
CA PHE A 465 17.35 10.94 -9.68
C PHE A 465 18.70 10.20 -9.74
N GLU A 466 19.81 10.92 -9.64
CA GLU A 466 21.16 10.32 -9.63
C GLU A 466 21.40 9.44 -8.39
N GLU A 467 20.81 9.79 -7.25
CA GLU A 467 20.88 9.04 -6.00
C GLU A 467 19.90 7.87 -5.91
N ALA A 468 18.89 7.82 -6.82
CA ALA A 468 17.86 6.79 -6.84
C ALA A 468 18.38 5.44 -7.34
N ASP A 469 17.69 4.37 -6.98
CA ASP A 469 17.92 3.04 -7.56
C ASP A 469 17.42 3.00 -9.01
N LYS A 470 18.33 3.02 -9.94
CA LYS A 470 18.09 3.06 -11.39
C LYS A 470 17.74 1.69 -11.99
N THR A 471 17.60 0.64 -11.20
CA THR A 471 17.21 -0.69 -11.69
C THR A 471 15.71 -0.79 -12.03
N SER A 472 14.90 0.09 -11.43
CA SER A 472 13.45 0.20 -11.64
C SER A 472 13.13 1.34 -12.61
N SER A 473 12.04 1.22 -13.39
CA SER A 473 11.51 2.28 -14.27
C SER A 473 10.96 3.49 -13.52
N VAL A 474 10.61 3.37 -12.23
CA VAL A 474 9.87 4.38 -11.48
C VAL A 474 10.58 5.73 -11.36
N PRO A 475 11.87 5.80 -10.96
CA PRO A 475 12.60 7.08 -10.92
C PRO A 475 12.77 7.70 -12.31
N TRP A 476 13.01 6.88 -13.34
CA TRP A 476 13.13 7.32 -14.73
C TRP A 476 11.85 7.99 -15.21
N ASN A 477 10.72 7.32 -15.02
CA ASN A 477 9.41 7.86 -15.39
C ASN A 477 9.13 9.18 -14.68
N SER A 478 9.45 9.28 -13.37
CA SER A 478 9.26 10.51 -12.60
C SER A 478 10.09 11.68 -13.15
N MET A 479 11.35 11.42 -13.55
CA MET A 479 12.23 12.44 -14.13
C MET A 479 11.78 12.82 -15.55
N MET A 480 11.36 11.83 -16.36
CA MET A 480 10.79 12.08 -17.70
C MET A 480 9.55 12.98 -17.61
N PHE A 481 8.64 12.71 -16.65
CA PHE A 481 7.49 13.58 -16.39
C PHE A 481 7.89 14.98 -15.96
N GLY A 482 8.91 15.09 -15.10
CA GLY A 482 9.47 16.38 -14.71
C GLY A 482 9.91 17.21 -15.92
N TYR A 483 10.72 16.64 -16.80
CA TYR A 483 11.14 17.30 -18.03
C TYR A 483 9.99 17.56 -19.00
N ALA A 484 9.04 16.62 -19.14
CA ALA A 484 7.89 16.77 -20.03
C ALA A 484 7.02 17.97 -19.64
N GLN A 485 6.76 18.16 -18.33
CA GLN A 485 5.97 19.29 -17.83
C GLN A 485 6.63 20.65 -18.13
N HIS A 486 7.95 20.67 -18.23
CA HIS A 486 8.73 21.88 -18.58
C HIS A 486 9.04 21.99 -20.07
N GLY A 487 8.41 21.19 -20.94
CA GLY A 487 8.57 21.22 -22.39
C GLY A 487 9.95 20.79 -22.89
N GLN A 488 10.75 20.11 -22.06
CA GLN A 488 12.12 19.69 -22.40
C GLN A 488 12.13 18.31 -23.08
N ALA A 489 11.48 18.19 -24.24
CA ALA A 489 11.34 16.91 -24.97
C ALA A 489 12.67 16.25 -25.31
N GLN A 490 13.72 17.02 -25.61
CA GLN A 490 15.02 16.48 -25.90
C GLN A 490 15.65 15.77 -24.67
N ALA A 491 15.48 16.32 -23.48
CA ALA A 491 15.95 15.70 -22.23
C ALA A 491 15.19 14.39 -21.95
N VAL A 492 13.88 14.37 -22.19
CA VAL A 492 13.07 13.14 -22.08
C VAL A 492 13.55 12.05 -23.03
N ARG A 493 13.86 12.42 -24.30
CA ARG A 493 14.40 11.50 -25.30
C ARG A 493 15.76 10.95 -24.90
N ASN A 494 16.63 11.77 -24.34
CA ASN A 494 17.94 11.34 -23.87
C ASN A 494 17.81 10.32 -22.74
N LEU A 495 16.94 10.57 -21.74
CA LEU A 495 16.65 9.63 -20.66
C LEU A 495 16.08 8.31 -21.20
N PHE A 496 15.17 8.36 -22.16
CA PHE A 496 14.61 7.16 -22.76
C PHE A 496 15.68 6.31 -23.46
N ASN A 497 16.59 6.94 -24.22
CA ASN A 497 17.70 6.25 -24.86
C ASN A 497 18.66 5.63 -23.82
N GLU A 498 18.94 6.33 -22.73
CA GLU A 498 19.74 5.80 -21.63
C GLU A 498 19.07 4.60 -20.96
N MET A 499 17.74 4.61 -20.76
CA MET A 499 16.99 3.45 -20.26
C MET A 499 17.15 2.23 -21.18
N LEU A 500 17.12 2.45 -22.51
CA LEU A 500 17.31 1.38 -23.50
C LEU A 500 18.74 0.80 -23.43
N GLU A 501 19.76 1.66 -23.33
CA GLU A 501 21.17 1.25 -23.24
C GLU A 501 21.44 0.45 -21.94
N LEU A 502 20.88 0.89 -20.83
CA LEU A 502 21.01 0.24 -19.53
C LEU A 502 20.07 -0.98 -19.36
N LYS A 503 19.22 -1.25 -20.37
CA LYS A 503 18.22 -2.32 -20.36
C LYS A 503 17.26 -2.25 -19.15
N VAL A 504 16.92 -1.04 -18.74
CA VAL A 504 15.89 -0.83 -17.73
C VAL A 504 14.55 -1.27 -18.29
N PRO A 505 13.71 -2.01 -17.52
CA PRO A 505 12.40 -2.44 -18.00
C PRO A 505 11.53 -1.24 -18.38
N LEU A 506 11.04 -1.22 -19.62
CA LEU A 506 10.07 -0.22 -20.06
C LEU A 506 8.67 -0.64 -19.60
N ASP A 507 7.86 0.32 -19.20
CA ASP A 507 6.47 0.11 -18.84
C ASP A 507 5.54 1.09 -19.59
N HIS A 508 4.24 0.95 -19.40
CA HIS A 508 3.23 1.82 -20.00
C HIS A 508 3.42 3.31 -19.60
N ILE A 509 3.87 3.58 -18.37
CA ILE A 509 4.09 4.95 -17.87
C ILE A 509 5.25 5.63 -18.60
N THR A 510 6.29 4.88 -19.00
CA THR A 510 7.41 5.40 -19.80
C THR A 510 6.90 6.05 -21.08
N PHE A 511 5.97 5.38 -21.78
CA PHE A 511 5.40 5.89 -23.04
C PHE A 511 4.41 7.04 -22.81
N VAL A 512 3.67 7.04 -21.72
CA VAL A 512 2.87 8.22 -21.31
C VAL A 512 3.78 9.45 -21.15
N GLY A 513 4.94 9.31 -20.50
CA GLY A 513 5.92 10.39 -20.35
C GLY A 513 6.47 10.89 -21.68
N LEU A 514 6.81 9.98 -22.61
CA LEU A 514 7.30 10.32 -23.95
C LEU A 514 6.25 11.08 -24.78
N ILE A 515 5.02 10.56 -24.85
CA ILE A 515 3.94 11.18 -25.64
C ILE A 515 3.57 12.55 -25.05
N THR A 516 3.52 12.65 -23.71
CA THR A 516 3.28 13.92 -23.01
C THR A 516 4.36 14.95 -23.34
N ALA A 517 5.63 14.56 -23.39
CA ALA A 517 6.72 15.45 -23.76
C ALA A 517 6.58 15.94 -25.22
N CYS A 518 6.19 15.07 -26.14
CA CYS A 518 5.89 15.43 -27.51
C CYS A 518 4.69 16.40 -27.59
N SER A 519 3.62 16.15 -26.82
CA SER A 519 2.46 17.02 -26.78
C SER A 519 2.81 18.45 -26.30
N HIS A 520 3.56 18.57 -25.21
CA HIS A 520 3.96 19.86 -24.67
C HIS A 520 4.98 20.61 -25.54
N ALA A 521 5.80 19.90 -26.28
CA ALA A 521 6.77 20.48 -27.22
C ALA A 521 6.20 20.71 -28.63
N GLY A 522 4.97 20.29 -28.93
CA GLY A 522 4.36 20.38 -30.24
C GLY A 522 4.95 19.44 -31.31
N LEU A 523 5.61 18.36 -30.90
CA LEU A 523 6.25 17.38 -31.76
C LEU A 523 5.25 16.29 -32.20
N VAL A 524 4.27 16.68 -33.02
CA VAL A 524 3.12 15.85 -33.37
C VAL A 524 3.51 14.57 -34.12
N ASP A 525 4.40 14.69 -35.10
CA ASP A 525 4.81 13.56 -35.93
C ASP A 525 5.54 12.49 -35.11
N GLU A 526 6.45 12.92 -34.23
CA GLU A 526 7.16 12.00 -33.32
C GLU A 526 6.23 11.32 -32.32
N GLY A 527 5.33 12.09 -31.67
CA GLY A 527 4.37 11.54 -30.73
C GLY A 527 3.43 10.53 -31.40
N SER A 528 3.00 10.81 -32.64
CA SER A 528 2.21 9.90 -33.46
C SER A 528 2.96 8.62 -33.82
N GLU A 529 4.25 8.71 -34.20
CA GLU A 529 5.10 7.56 -34.46
C GLU A 529 5.25 6.68 -33.22
N ILE A 530 5.50 7.25 -32.06
CA ILE A 530 5.60 6.53 -30.79
C ILE A 530 4.30 5.77 -30.50
N LEU A 531 3.15 6.43 -30.63
CA LEU A 531 1.83 5.85 -30.38
C LEU A 531 1.56 4.64 -31.28
N ASN A 532 1.94 4.73 -32.57
CA ASN A 532 1.72 3.68 -33.54
C ASN A 532 2.73 2.52 -33.45
N THR A 533 3.90 2.74 -32.87
CA THR A 533 4.98 1.76 -32.86
C THR A 533 5.24 1.11 -31.50
N MET A 534 4.70 1.66 -30.40
CA MET A 534 4.98 1.16 -29.05
C MET A 534 4.62 -0.31 -28.85
N GLU A 535 3.50 -0.77 -29.40
CA GLU A 535 3.09 -2.16 -29.30
C GLU A 535 3.95 -3.08 -30.18
N THR A 536 4.17 -2.69 -31.42
CA THR A 536 4.90 -3.52 -32.39
C THR A 536 6.40 -3.59 -32.13
N ARG A 537 7.00 -2.49 -31.65
CA ARG A 537 8.45 -2.37 -31.44
C ARG A 537 8.89 -2.74 -30.03
N TYR A 538 8.06 -2.44 -29.01
CA TYR A 538 8.43 -2.62 -27.60
C TYR A 538 7.54 -3.62 -26.86
N GLY A 539 6.49 -4.14 -27.51
CA GLY A 539 5.58 -5.13 -26.92
C GLY A 539 4.66 -4.59 -25.82
N ILE A 540 4.48 -3.27 -25.75
CA ILE A 540 3.65 -2.63 -24.72
C ILE A 540 2.30 -2.25 -25.35
N PRO A 541 1.19 -2.88 -24.92
CA PRO A 541 -0.12 -2.61 -25.49
C PRO A 541 -0.62 -1.21 -25.13
N LEU A 542 -1.38 -0.61 -26.05
CA LEU A 542 -2.03 0.68 -25.79
C LEU A 542 -3.08 0.55 -24.70
N ARG A 543 -3.08 1.52 -23.78
CA ARG A 543 -4.06 1.66 -22.70
C ARG A 543 -4.74 3.02 -22.79
N MET A 544 -5.77 3.22 -21.95
CA MET A 544 -6.55 4.47 -21.87
C MET A 544 -5.66 5.72 -21.78
N GLU A 545 -4.63 5.67 -20.94
CA GLU A 545 -3.72 6.79 -20.70
C GLU A 545 -2.93 7.19 -21.96
N HIS A 546 -2.53 6.22 -22.78
CA HIS A 546 -1.82 6.52 -24.05
C HIS A 546 -2.75 7.20 -25.05
N TYR A 547 -4.01 6.73 -25.14
CA TYR A 547 -5.01 7.39 -25.98
C TYR A 547 -5.27 8.81 -25.51
N ALA A 548 -5.43 9.03 -24.20
CA ALA A 548 -5.61 10.38 -23.63
C ALA A 548 -4.43 11.31 -23.97
N CYS A 549 -3.16 10.83 -23.87
CA CYS A 549 -1.98 11.61 -24.26
C CYS A 549 -1.95 11.88 -25.76
N GLY A 550 -2.35 10.92 -26.61
CA GLY A 550 -2.47 11.12 -28.07
C GLY A 550 -3.53 12.14 -28.43
N ILE A 551 -4.67 12.14 -27.75
CA ILE A 551 -5.74 13.13 -27.92
C ILE A 551 -5.26 14.52 -27.49
N ASP A 552 -4.51 14.64 -26.38
CA ASP A 552 -3.87 15.90 -25.96
C ASP A 552 -2.85 16.39 -27.02
N LEU A 553 -2.05 15.47 -27.57
CA LEU A 553 -1.08 15.77 -28.62
C LEU A 553 -1.76 16.39 -29.86
N TYR A 554 -2.76 15.71 -30.42
CA TYR A 554 -3.50 16.21 -31.58
C TYR A 554 -4.35 17.44 -31.22
N GLY A 555 -4.95 17.44 -30.02
CA GLY A 555 -5.76 18.53 -29.52
C GLY A 555 -5.00 19.84 -29.39
N ARG A 556 -3.82 19.83 -28.78
CA ARG A 556 -2.96 21.03 -28.67
C ARG A 556 -2.50 21.53 -30.04
N ALA A 557 -2.27 20.63 -30.97
CA ALA A 557 -1.86 20.95 -32.35
C ALA A 557 -3.03 21.44 -33.22
N GLY A 558 -4.26 21.47 -32.73
CA GLY A 558 -5.43 21.87 -33.49
C GLY A 558 -5.97 20.83 -34.47
N GLN A 559 -5.43 19.61 -34.44
CA GLN A 559 -5.85 18.50 -35.31
C GLN A 559 -7.03 17.73 -34.67
N LEU A 560 -8.14 18.45 -34.42
CA LEU A 560 -9.29 17.91 -33.68
C LEU A 560 -9.94 16.71 -34.36
N ASP A 561 -9.92 16.65 -35.70
CA ASP A 561 -10.44 15.52 -36.48
C ASP A 561 -9.66 14.25 -36.17
N LYS A 562 -8.33 14.33 -36.15
CA LYS A 562 -7.47 13.17 -35.79
C LYS A 562 -7.64 12.75 -34.33
N ALA A 563 -7.86 13.73 -33.44
CA ALA A 563 -8.15 13.41 -32.03
C ALA A 563 -9.47 12.63 -31.91
N LYS A 564 -10.49 13.00 -32.68
CA LYS A 564 -11.77 12.28 -32.73
C LYS A 564 -11.61 10.90 -33.38
N GLU A 565 -10.92 10.79 -34.52
CA GLU A 565 -10.61 9.51 -35.15
C GLU A 565 -9.87 8.55 -34.20
N LEU A 566 -8.97 9.07 -33.38
CA LEU A 566 -8.25 8.27 -32.39
C LEU A 566 -9.19 7.72 -31.34
N ILE A 567 -10.19 8.52 -30.87
CA ILE A 567 -11.22 8.06 -29.94
C ILE A 567 -12.09 6.97 -30.59
N ASP A 568 -12.53 7.19 -31.81
CA ASP A 568 -13.40 6.25 -32.53
C ASP A 568 -12.68 4.92 -32.84
N SER A 569 -11.34 4.92 -32.86
CA SER A 569 -10.50 3.71 -33.06
C SER A 569 -10.19 2.93 -31.78
N MET A 570 -10.60 3.41 -30.60
CA MET A 570 -10.31 2.75 -29.33
C MET A 570 -11.01 1.38 -29.24
N PRO A 571 -10.32 0.32 -28.78
CA PRO A 571 -10.90 -1.01 -28.60
C PRO A 571 -11.79 -1.15 -27.36
N PHE A 572 -11.94 -0.10 -26.59
CA PHE A 572 -12.74 -0.04 -25.35
C PHE A 572 -13.47 1.31 -25.27
N GLU A 573 -14.50 1.40 -24.43
CA GLU A 573 -15.26 2.64 -24.24
C GLU A 573 -14.38 3.75 -23.63
N PRO A 574 -14.38 4.97 -24.23
CA PRO A 574 -13.62 6.11 -23.71
C PRO A 574 -14.14 6.53 -22.33
N ASP A 575 -13.23 6.76 -21.39
CA ASP A 575 -13.57 7.28 -20.06
C ASP A 575 -13.79 8.81 -20.07
N ALA A 576 -14.22 9.34 -18.92
CA ALA A 576 -14.45 10.77 -18.76
C ALA A 576 -13.18 11.61 -18.96
N MET A 577 -11.98 11.06 -18.66
CA MET A 577 -10.72 11.76 -18.83
C MET A 577 -10.40 12.00 -20.30
N VAL A 578 -10.65 11.01 -21.16
CA VAL A 578 -10.49 11.11 -22.63
C VAL A 578 -11.38 12.20 -23.19
N TRP A 579 -12.66 12.17 -22.85
CA TRP A 579 -13.62 13.18 -23.31
C TRP A 579 -13.32 14.58 -22.77
N MET A 580 -12.87 14.71 -21.52
CA MET A 580 -12.45 15.97 -20.92
C MET A 580 -11.24 16.57 -21.63
N THR A 581 -10.29 15.74 -22.04
CA THR A 581 -9.11 16.16 -22.79
C THR A 581 -9.50 16.75 -24.15
N LEU A 582 -10.41 16.08 -24.88
CA LEU A 582 -10.93 16.57 -26.14
C LEU A 582 -11.76 17.86 -25.97
N LEU A 583 -12.58 17.97 -24.92
CA LEU A 583 -13.34 19.17 -24.59
C LEU A 583 -12.39 20.35 -24.31
N GLY A 584 -11.29 20.10 -23.60
CA GLY A 584 -10.23 21.07 -23.35
C GLY A 584 -9.60 21.60 -24.64
N ALA A 585 -9.31 20.69 -25.58
CA ALA A 585 -8.79 21.04 -26.90
C ALA A 585 -9.80 21.85 -27.73
N CYS A 586 -11.08 21.45 -27.74
CA CYS A 586 -12.14 22.22 -28.40
C CYS A 586 -12.25 23.66 -27.85
N ARG A 587 -12.06 23.84 -26.54
CA ARG A 587 -12.03 25.16 -25.92
C ARG A 587 -10.86 26.03 -26.42
N ILE A 588 -9.67 25.44 -26.55
CA ILE A 588 -8.47 26.17 -27.02
C ILE A 588 -8.67 26.67 -28.47
N HIS A 589 -9.26 25.82 -29.32
CA HIS A 589 -9.41 26.11 -30.74
C HIS A 589 -10.80 26.67 -31.13
N GLY A 590 -11.69 26.88 -30.14
CA GLY A 590 -13.00 27.48 -30.37
C GLY A 590 -14.01 26.64 -31.17
N ASN A 591 -13.79 25.33 -31.28
CA ASN A 591 -14.70 24.41 -31.97
C ASN A 591 -15.90 24.06 -31.10
N MET A 592 -17.00 24.76 -31.30
CA MET A 592 -18.21 24.62 -30.48
C MET A 592 -19.06 23.41 -30.87
N GLU A 593 -19.06 23.04 -32.15
CA GLU A 593 -19.84 21.91 -32.66
C GLU A 593 -19.36 20.60 -31.99
N LEU A 594 -18.07 20.33 -32.10
CA LEU A 594 -17.47 19.16 -31.46
C LEU A 594 -17.54 19.23 -29.92
N ALA A 595 -17.39 20.43 -29.34
CA ALA A 595 -17.51 20.59 -27.89
C ALA A 595 -18.88 20.25 -27.34
N SER A 596 -19.95 20.57 -28.06
CA SER A 596 -21.31 20.26 -27.65
C SER A 596 -21.59 18.76 -27.68
N ASP A 597 -21.08 18.06 -28.71
CA ASP A 597 -21.17 16.60 -28.84
C ASP A 597 -20.41 15.90 -27.69
N VAL A 598 -19.16 16.28 -27.49
CA VAL A 598 -18.31 15.73 -26.41
C VAL A 598 -18.90 15.99 -25.03
N ALA A 599 -19.44 17.19 -24.80
CA ALA A 599 -20.07 17.51 -23.52
C ALA A 599 -21.34 16.69 -23.26
N SER A 600 -22.10 16.34 -24.30
CA SER A 600 -23.27 15.48 -24.15
C SER A 600 -22.84 14.10 -23.65
N HIS A 601 -21.79 13.48 -24.23
CA HIS A 601 -21.24 12.21 -23.76
C HIS A 601 -20.74 12.30 -22.30
N LEU A 602 -20.05 13.39 -21.94
CA LEU A 602 -19.60 13.59 -20.57
C LEU A 602 -20.75 13.71 -19.55
N LEU A 603 -21.80 14.45 -19.92
CA LEU A 603 -22.95 14.67 -19.04
C LEU A 603 -23.85 13.44 -18.92
N GLU A 604 -23.81 12.52 -19.88
CA GLU A 604 -24.44 11.20 -19.78
C GLU A 604 -23.65 10.28 -18.85
N ALA A 605 -22.31 10.22 -19.02
CA ALA A 605 -21.43 9.39 -18.22
C ALA A 605 -21.31 9.89 -16.75
N GLU A 606 -21.08 11.20 -16.58
CA GLU A 606 -20.88 11.85 -15.27
C GLU A 606 -21.76 13.08 -15.09
N PRO A 607 -23.05 12.93 -14.80
CA PRO A 607 -23.99 14.05 -14.72
C PRO A 607 -23.69 15.08 -13.62
N ARG A 608 -22.83 14.74 -12.65
CA ARG A 608 -22.43 15.61 -11.53
C ARG A 608 -21.03 16.21 -11.67
N GLN A 609 -20.36 16.02 -12.81
CA GLN A 609 -19.03 16.58 -13.07
C GLN A 609 -19.12 18.09 -13.31
N HIS A 610 -18.82 18.89 -12.29
CA HIS A 610 -18.93 20.36 -12.35
C HIS A 610 -17.99 21.00 -13.40
N SER A 611 -16.82 20.40 -13.67
CA SER A 611 -15.83 20.92 -14.64
C SER A 611 -16.39 20.98 -16.06
N THR A 612 -17.21 20.01 -16.49
CA THR A 612 -17.88 19.99 -17.80
C THR A 612 -18.77 21.23 -17.98
N TYR A 613 -19.61 21.54 -16.99
CA TYR A 613 -20.48 22.73 -17.03
C TYR A 613 -19.68 24.02 -17.04
N VAL A 614 -18.57 24.09 -16.29
CA VAL A 614 -17.70 25.27 -16.23
C VAL A 614 -17.00 25.50 -17.57
N LEU A 615 -16.48 24.43 -18.21
CA LEU A 615 -15.83 24.53 -19.52
C LEU A 615 -16.80 24.97 -20.60
N LEU A 616 -17.98 24.35 -20.71
CA LEU A 616 -19.03 24.76 -21.64
C LEU A 616 -19.47 26.23 -21.42
N SER A 617 -19.73 26.59 -20.16
CA SER A 617 -20.09 27.98 -19.82
C SER A 617 -19.00 28.97 -20.22
N SER A 618 -17.72 28.60 -20.10
CA SER A 618 -16.60 29.42 -20.55
C SER A 618 -16.52 29.53 -22.07
N MET A 619 -16.75 28.46 -22.81
CA MET A 619 -16.75 28.44 -24.26
C MET A 619 -17.88 29.30 -24.84
N TYR A 620 -19.12 29.13 -24.32
CA TYR A 620 -20.26 29.99 -24.72
C TYR A 620 -19.99 31.46 -24.42
N SER A 621 -19.29 31.74 -23.31
CA SER A 621 -18.89 33.15 -23.01
C SER A 621 -17.91 33.70 -24.01
N GLY A 622 -16.92 32.93 -24.43
CA GLY A 622 -15.91 33.33 -25.42
C GLY A 622 -16.50 33.62 -26.80
N LEU A 623 -17.58 32.94 -27.15
CA LEU A 623 -18.29 33.11 -28.42
C LEU A 623 -19.46 34.12 -28.34
N GLY A 624 -19.71 34.76 -27.18
CA GLY A 624 -20.80 35.70 -27.01
C GLY A 624 -22.20 35.05 -26.94
N MET A 625 -22.31 33.75 -26.78
CA MET A 625 -23.56 32.97 -26.70
C MET A 625 -24.14 33.00 -25.29
N TRP A 626 -24.64 34.14 -24.86
CA TRP A 626 -25.06 34.41 -23.47
C TRP A 626 -26.29 33.63 -23.05
N SER A 627 -27.20 33.31 -23.98
CA SER A 627 -28.39 32.46 -23.73
C SER A 627 -28.04 31.05 -23.35
N ASP A 628 -27.13 30.42 -24.10
CA ASP A 628 -26.71 29.03 -23.90
C ASP A 628 -25.88 28.91 -22.64
N ARG A 629 -24.99 29.87 -22.39
CA ARG A 629 -24.30 29.98 -21.09
C ARG A 629 -25.28 30.00 -19.92
N ALA A 630 -26.36 30.81 -20.01
CA ALA A 630 -27.34 30.90 -18.92
C ALA A 630 -28.10 29.58 -18.70
N ILE A 631 -28.36 28.80 -19.78
CA ILE A 631 -28.96 27.49 -19.69
C ILE A 631 -28.03 26.52 -18.93
N VAL A 632 -26.78 26.39 -19.36
CA VAL A 632 -25.78 25.51 -18.73
C VAL A 632 -25.56 25.87 -17.26
N GLN A 633 -25.47 27.13 -16.91
CA GLN A 633 -25.33 27.58 -15.52
C GLN A 633 -26.59 27.28 -14.68
N ARG A 634 -27.78 27.34 -15.26
CA ARG A 634 -29.04 26.97 -14.60
C ARG A 634 -29.09 25.49 -14.34
N GLU A 635 -28.70 24.65 -15.32
CA GLU A 635 -28.63 23.19 -15.14
C GLU A 635 -27.63 22.79 -14.06
N MET A 636 -26.44 23.39 -14.04
CA MET A 636 -25.44 23.19 -13.00
C MET A 636 -26.03 23.49 -11.61
N LYS A 637 -26.73 24.62 -11.46
CA LYS A 637 -27.40 24.98 -10.20
C LYS A 637 -28.54 24.03 -9.82
N ASN A 638 -29.36 23.60 -10.80
CA ASN A 638 -30.46 22.69 -10.56
C ASN A 638 -29.96 21.33 -10.05
N LYS A 639 -28.75 20.91 -10.44
CA LYS A 639 -28.09 19.70 -9.94
C LYS A 639 -27.34 19.92 -8.59
N GLY A 640 -27.47 21.11 -8.00
CA GLY A 640 -26.81 21.46 -6.72
C GLY A 640 -25.29 21.63 -6.83
N LEU A 641 -24.77 21.80 -8.05
CA LEU A 641 -23.34 21.92 -8.29
C LEU A 641 -22.91 23.39 -8.19
N SER A 642 -21.77 23.64 -7.56
CA SER A 642 -21.13 24.94 -7.48
C SER A 642 -19.72 24.87 -8.07
N LYS A 643 -19.27 25.99 -8.65
CA LYS A 643 -17.88 26.11 -9.10
C LYS A 643 -16.97 26.11 -7.87
N VAL A 644 -16.01 25.19 -7.84
CA VAL A 644 -14.95 25.23 -6.84
C VAL A 644 -14.07 26.46 -7.09
N PRO A 645 -13.88 27.35 -6.10
CA PRO A 645 -13.02 28.53 -6.27
C PRO A 645 -11.57 28.07 -6.50
N GLY A 646 -10.88 28.76 -7.40
CA GLY A 646 -9.43 28.58 -7.54
C GLY A 646 -8.73 29.17 -6.31
N TRP A 647 -7.83 28.37 -5.70
CA TRP A 647 -6.98 28.80 -4.61
C TRP A 647 -5.60 29.14 -5.13
N SER A 648 -4.99 30.14 -4.54
CA SER A 648 -3.57 30.49 -4.68
C SER A 648 -2.98 30.58 -3.28
N TRP A 649 -1.72 30.19 -3.10
CA TRP A 649 -1.03 30.30 -1.82
C TRP A 649 0.41 30.73 -2.02
N ILE A 650 0.96 31.34 -0.97
CA ILE A 650 2.36 31.75 -0.90
C ILE A 650 2.91 31.42 0.49
N GLU A 651 4.13 30.94 0.55
CA GLU A 651 4.86 30.72 1.80
C GLU A 651 5.65 31.99 2.16
N VAL A 652 5.33 32.61 3.31
CA VAL A 652 6.07 33.76 3.84
C VAL A 652 6.45 33.45 5.28
N LYS A 653 7.74 33.48 5.61
CA LYS A 653 8.26 33.21 6.97
C LYS A 653 7.77 31.91 7.61
N ASN A 654 7.69 30.83 6.85
CA ASN A 654 7.16 29.52 7.26
C ASN A 654 5.65 29.45 7.53
N GLU A 655 4.89 30.48 7.14
CA GLU A 655 3.42 30.47 7.18
C GLU A 655 2.89 30.44 5.74
N VAL A 656 1.92 29.56 5.51
CA VAL A 656 1.22 29.45 4.22
C VAL A 656 0.03 30.38 4.24
N HIS A 657 0.05 31.37 3.36
CA HIS A 657 -1.06 32.27 3.15
C HIS A 657 -1.84 31.82 1.91
N SER A 658 -3.11 31.46 2.09
CA SER A 658 -4.00 31.02 1.01
C SER A 658 -4.95 32.13 0.59
N PHE A 659 -5.21 32.21 -0.71
CA PHE A 659 -6.07 33.22 -1.30
C PHE A 659 -7.03 32.56 -2.28
N ASN A 660 -8.27 32.96 -2.29
CA ASN A 660 -9.19 32.66 -3.38
C ASN A 660 -9.72 33.92 -4.02
N ALA A 661 -10.37 33.79 -5.17
CA ALA A 661 -10.97 34.94 -5.84
C ALA A 661 -12.15 35.44 -4.99
N GLN A 662 -12.13 36.71 -4.59
CA GLN A 662 -13.12 37.43 -3.75
C GLN A 662 -13.05 37.11 -2.25
N ASP A 663 -11.98 36.43 -1.76
CA ASP A 663 -11.77 36.26 -0.34
C ASP A 663 -11.22 37.54 0.29
N GLY A 664 -11.95 38.09 1.24
CA GLY A 664 -11.57 39.24 2.04
C GLY A 664 -11.04 38.91 3.42
N SER A 665 -10.79 37.64 3.70
CA SER A 665 -10.49 37.16 5.05
C SER A 665 -9.05 37.40 5.53
N HIS A 666 -8.10 37.66 4.61
CA HIS A 666 -6.70 37.85 4.99
C HIS A 666 -6.48 39.16 5.75
N PRO A 667 -5.78 39.16 6.92
CA PRO A 667 -5.59 40.36 7.75
C PRO A 667 -4.92 41.54 7.05
N LYS A 668 -4.13 41.32 5.99
CA LYS A 668 -3.43 42.33 5.22
C LYS A 668 -3.99 42.51 3.79
N MET A 669 -5.28 42.32 3.62
CA MET A 669 -5.91 42.31 2.30
C MET A 669 -5.74 43.63 1.56
N GLU A 670 -5.91 44.77 2.23
CA GLU A 670 -5.77 46.10 1.63
C GLU A 670 -4.34 46.32 1.10
N GLU A 671 -3.32 46.02 1.90
CA GLU A 671 -1.91 46.14 1.50
C GLU A 671 -1.57 45.23 0.29
N ILE A 672 -2.13 44.01 0.25
CA ILE A 672 -1.94 43.04 -0.84
C ILE A 672 -2.58 43.56 -2.12
N TYR A 673 -3.81 44.07 -2.07
CA TYR A 673 -4.48 44.64 -3.25
C TYR A 673 -3.81 45.91 -3.76
N GLU A 674 -3.31 46.75 -2.87
CA GLU A 674 -2.55 47.94 -3.24
C GLU A 674 -1.26 47.58 -3.98
N MET A 675 -0.50 46.60 -3.47
CA MET A 675 0.70 46.11 -4.12
C MET A 675 0.41 45.43 -5.46
N LEU A 676 -0.64 44.61 -5.54
CA LEU A 676 -1.08 44.00 -6.79
C LEU A 676 -1.46 45.04 -7.85
N SER A 677 -2.13 46.13 -7.44
CA SER A 677 -2.46 47.24 -8.31
C SER A 677 -1.20 47.91 -8.88
N LEU A 678 -0.20 48.16 -8.05
CA LEU A 678 1.10 48.69 -8.45
C LEU A 678 1.85 47.74 -9.41
N LEU A 679 1.83 46.46 -9.16
CA LEU A 679 2.44 45.44 -10.02
C LEU A 679 1.76 45.40 -11.40
N VAL A 680 0.43 45.44 -11.45
CA VAL A 680 -0.33 45.42 -12.71
C VAL A 680 -0.07 46.71 -13.53
N GLN A 681 0.08 47.86 -12.89
CA GLN A 681 0.42 49.11 -13.55
C GLN A 681 1.82 49.13 -14.15
N ASN A 682 2.76 48.40 -13.53
CA ASN A 682 4.17 48.31 -13.95
C ASN A 682 4.46 47.17 -14.93
N PHE A 683 3.48 46.28 -15.20
CA PHE A 683 3.65 45.20 -16.17
C PHE A 683 3.63 45.76 -17.61
N PRO A 684 4.65 45.46 -18.45
CA PRO A 684 4.64 45.96 -19.84
C PRO A 684 3.46 45.35 -20.62
N MET A 685 2.58 46.19 -21.10
CA MET A 685 1.38 45.80 -21.87
C MET A 685 1.68 44.97 -23.13
N GLN A 686 2.94 44.83 -23.54
CA GLN A 686 3.36 44.03 -24.68
C GLN A 686 3.25 42.52 -24.43
N LEU A 687 3.43 42.03 -23.22
CA LEU A 687 3.28 40.62 -22.85
C LEU A 687 1.81 40.16 -22.77
N LEU A 688 0.91 41.07 -22.41
CA LEU A 688 -0.55 40.84 -22.39
C LEU A 688 -1.19 40.70 -23.77
N ARG A 689 -0.57 41.24 -24.83
CA ARG A 689 -1.13 41.28 -26.19
C ARG A 689 -0.89 39.98 -26.98
N GLN A 690 0.06 39.16 -26.61
CA GLN A 690 0.33 37.89 -27.33
C GLN A 690 -0.64 36.75 -26.95
N GLU A 691 -1.26 36.79 -25.77
CA GLU A 691 -2.18 35.75 -25.33
C GLU A 691 -3.68 36.12 -25.30
N THR A 692 -4.05 37.37 -25.54
CA THR A 692 -5.44 37.84 -25.31
C THR A 692 -6.03 38.62 -26.45
N SER A 693 -5.72 38.33 -27.70
CA SER A 693 -6.31 39.04 -28.85
C SER A 693 -7.86 38.94 -28.95
N GLY A 694 -8.50 38.10 -28.16
CA GLY A 694 -9.96 37.94 -28.10
C GLY A 694 -10.66 38.51 -26.84
N ALA A 695 -9.91 38.83 -25.78
CA ALA A 695 -10.53 39.18 -24.48
C ALA A 695 -10.51 40.64 -24.11
N ILE A 696 -9.75 41.50 -24.85
CA ILE A 696 -9.50 42.89 -24.47
C ILE A 696 -10.63 43.85 -24.90
N ASP A 697 -11.41 43.56 -25.95
CA ASP A 697 -12.52 44.41 -26.37
C ASP A 697 -13.72 44.39 -25.41
N PHE A 698 -13.81 43.42 -24.53
CA PHE A 698 -14.89 43.27 -23.55
C PHE A 698 -14.76 44.23 -22.35
N TYR A 699 -13.54 44.66 -22.02
CA TYR A 699 -13.26 45.46 -20.80
C TYR A 699 -13.40 46.99 -21.00
N LYS A 700 -13.53 47.46 -22.20
CA LYS A 700 -13.65 48.90 -22.47
C LYS A 700 -15.03 49.50 -22.15
N ASN A 701 -16.05 48.67 -21.93
CA ASN A 701 -17.45 49.17 -21.80
C ASN A 701 -18.07 49.07 -20.40
N SER A 702 -17.37 48.60 -19.37
CA SER A 702 -17.89 48.56 -17.99
C SER A 702 -17.06 49.43 -17.07
N ARG A 703 -17.75 50.48 -16.56
CA ARG A 703 -17.17 51.54 -15.74
C ARG A 703 -16.56 51.02 -14.40
N GLY A 704 -15.31 51.33 -14.18
CA GLY A 704 -14.76 51.85 -12.90
C GLY A 704 -14.51 50.88 -11.76
N ARG A 705 -14.99 49.62 -11.77
CA ARG A 705 -14.68 48.60 -10.72
C ARG A 705 -14.08 47.29 -11.23
N GLU A 706 -13.88 47.17 -12.52
CA GLU A 706 -13.49 45.89 -13.16
C GLU A 706 -12.02 45.80 -13.55
N THR A 707 -11.23 46.81 -13.39
CA THR A 707 -9.79 46.83 -13.73
C THR A 707 -8.94 45.97 -12.83
N MET A 708 -9.45 45.53 -11.65
CA MET A 708 -8.75 44.59 -10.75
C MET A 708 -8.86 43.12 -11.17
N LEU A 709 -9.74 42.77 -12.12
CA LEU A 709 -9.99 41.38 -12.51
C LEU A 709 -9.04 40.87 -13.61
N ALA A 710 -8.39 41.72 -14.37
CA ALA A 710 -7.50 41.34 -15.47
C ALA A 710 -6.18 40.70 -14.98
N GLY A 711 -5.65 41.16 -13.85
CA GLY A 711 -4.44 40.56 -13.24
C GLY A 711 -4.64 39.17 -12.66
N ARG A 712 -5.91 38.73 -12.52
CA ARG A 712 -6.25 37.41 -11.92
C ARG A 712 -6.31 36.27 -12.92
N SER A 713 -6.36 36.55 -14.22
CA SER A 713 -6.44 35.53 -15.26
C SER A 713 -5.09 34.88 -15.60
N LEU A 714 -3.99 35.59 -15.37
CA LEU A 714 -2.64 35.11 -15.69
C LEU A 714 -2.07 34.07 -14.70
N CYS A 715 -2.55 34.06 -13.45
CA CYS A 715 -2.17 33.04 -12.47
C CYS A 715 -3.02 31.76 -12.54
N LYS A 716 -4.01 31.68 -13.43
CA LYS A 716 -4.99 30.58 -13.48
C LYS A 716 -4.69 29.49 -14.51
N GLN A 717 -3.67 29.60 -15.33
CA GLN A 717 -3.42 28.65 -16.41
C GLN A 717 -2.47 27.49 -16.04
N GLU A 718 -1.85 27.50 -14.87
CA GLU A 718 -0.85 26.46 -14.53
C GLU A 718 -1.27 25.42 -13.48
N THR A 719 -2.51 25.45 -12.99
CA THR A 719 -2.92 24.49 -11.94
C THR A 719 -4.24 23.78 -12.24
N SER A 720 -4.33 23.10 -13.35
CA SER A 720 -5.37 22.07 -13.52
C SER A 720 -4.84 20.94 -14.38
N PHE A 721 -4.14 20.05 -13.71
CA PHE A 721 -4.03 18.62 -14.03
C PHE A 721 -3.77 17.84 -12.74
#